data_3ef99444e8c9912d2b280eb888e9ae4c
#
_entry.id   3ef99444e8c9912d2b280eb888e9ae4c
#
_cell.length_a   1.000
_cell.length_b   1.000
_cell.length_c   1.000
_cell.angle_alpha   90.00
_cell.angle_beta   90.00
_cell.angle_gamma   90.00
#
_symmetry.space_group_name_H-M   'P 1'
#
loop_
_entity.id
_entity.type
_entity.pdbx_description
1 polymer ?
#
loop_
_entity_poly.entity_id
_entity_poly.type
_entity_poly.pdbx_seq_one_letter_code
_entity_poly.pdbx_strand_id
1 'polypeptide(L)'
;MKNTWFNHSACLIAGCSALALSVGANAQSASSDFVLEEIVVTAQKREQSLQDVPISISALSGDKINTFAAGGEDIRLLSSRVPGLNAESSNGRVAPRFYIRGLGNTDFDLAASQPVSVVVDEVVQENVILKSFPLFDVERVEVLRGPQGTLFGRNTPAGIIKFDTRKPTQEAEGYLSASYGSYGTGSFEFAQGGGISDKLSARVSMLYSRRDDHIDNAYLGEDDALGGFEEFAGRAQVLFEPTDTFSALGNIHFRSLTGTSSLFRANILTTGSNDINGNFDRDEVYFGDDHGNPQEYDSWGASLKMVKDFDNEMTLTSITAYETTNGSSLGDIDGGNPDGPGFIPFQSTTQDHIDDLDQITQELRLSQQASDQLFYQVGFFFFDSDFTVRTTPFFVPDSTVRHQNTTWALFGQVSYDVTADTTITVGMRYTDDEKTADAYSGAFGAQLDTVELEGDRVSWDAAVNHVLNDDVSIYARVASGFRAPTIQGRDVAFFGVPTTAKEETIMSYEAGFKATLAENRLRWNGAVFYYDVSDLQVTAVGGATNSVQLVSVDEVIGYGFETDIEWLASENLTITAGLGYANTQINDTGLRVPTCGSGQCTPLDPIDDDGFAIVDGNPLPQAPDWTVNFTADYHRMMGDGEFFIFADYALQGDTNMLLYDTAEFSTSGTFELGARMGYRFGEELQHEVSIFGRNITNETNLKGVIDFNNNTGFVNAPRVFGIGLSTRW
;
A
#
# COMPACT_ATOMS: atom_id res chain seq x y z
N MET A 1 13.58 -22.87 17.42
CA MET A 1 13.55 -24.31 17.14
C MET A 1 13.75 -24.57 15.65
N LYS A 2 14.37 -25.71 15.28
CA LYS A 2 15.21 -25.86 14.10
C LYS A 2 14.46 -26.11 12.80
N ASN A 3 14.75 -25.28 11.77
CA ASN A 3 14.87 -25.65 10.34
C ASN A 3 13.95 -26.76 9.78
N THR A 4 12.68 -26.48 9.56
CA THR A 4 11.82 -27.27 8.67
C THR A 4 11.46 -26.51 7.36
N TRP A 5 11.81 -25.26 7.24
CA TRP A 5 11.43 -24.36 6.16
C TRP A 5 12.05 -24.65 4.79
N PHE A 6 13.27 -25.17 4.76
CA PHE A 6 13.99 -25.44 3.50
C PHE A 6 13.51 -26.68 2.73
N ASN A 7 12.77 -27.59 3.34
CA ASN A 7 12.44 -28.87 2.69
C ASN A 7 11.19 -28.83 1.79
N HIS A 8 10.28 -27.87 1.94
CA HIS A 8 9.08 -27.76 1.08
C HIS A 8 9.31 -26.83 -0.12
N SER A 9 10.12 -25.80 0.04
CA SER A 9 10.42 -24.84 -1.05
C SER A 9 11.33 -25.45 -2.13
N ALA A 10 12.19 -26.40 -1.79
CA ALA A 10 13.11 -27.03 -2.75
C ALA A 10 12.40 -27.94 -3.79
N CYS A 11 11.22 -28.46 -3.48
CA CYS A 11 10.49 -29.31 -4.42
C CYS A 11 9.77 -28.52 -5.53
N LEU A 12 9.35 -27.29 -5.27
CA LEU A 12 8.67 -26.45 -6.27
C LEU A 12 9.65 -25.84 -7.28
N ILE A 13 10.85 -25.46 -6.83
CA ILE A 13 11.90 -24.94 -7.72
C ILE A 13 12.46 -26.05 -8.63
N ALA A 14 12.55 -27.30 -8.14
CA ALA A 14 12.98 -28.45 -8.95
C ALA A 14 11.96 -28.86 -10.02
N GLY A 15 10.67 -28.60 -9.81
CA GLY A 15 9.61 -28.89 -10.78
C GLY A 15 9.63 -27.97 -12.00
N CYS A 16 9.97 -26.70 -11.83
CA CYS A 16 10.08 -25.75 -12.92
C CYS A 16 11.35 -25.96 -13.78
N SER A 17 12.44 -26.44 -13.18
CA SER A 17 13.70 -26.71 -13.90
C SER A 17 13.63 -27.89 -14.87
N ALA A 18 12.69 -28.82 -14.68
CA ALA A 18 12.56 -30.02 -15.52
C ALA A 18 11.79 -29.75 -16.84
N LEU A 19 11.04 -28.66 -16.94
CA LEU A 19 10.29 -28.29 -18.16
C LEU A 19 11.14 -27.48 -19.15
N ALA A 20 12.28 -26.92 -18.74
CA ALA A 20 13.15 -26.10 -19.59
C ALA A 20 14.16 -26.88 -20.45
N LEU A 21 14.30 -28.20 -20.30
CA LEU A 21 15.37 -28.98 -20.91
C LEU A 21 15.02 -29.80 -22.18
N SER A 22 13.86 -29.56 -22.81
CA SER A 22 13.46 -30.34 -23.99
C SER A 22 13.18 -29.53 -25.28
N VAL A 23 13.71 -28.31 -25.43
CA VAL A 23 13.62 -27.59 -26.71
C VAL A 23 15.00 -27.53 -27.35
N GLY A 24 15.22 -28.46 -28.29
CA GLY A 24 16.40 -28.50 -29.12
C GLY A 24 16.52 -27.31 -30.05
N ALA A 25 17.72 -26.78 -30.13
CA ALA A 25 18.11 -25.64 -30.94
C ALA A 25 17.84 -25.84 -32.42
N ASN A 26 17.13 -24.90 -33.03
CA ASN A 26 17.32 -24.50 -34.41
C ASN A 26 17.50 -22.99 -34.43
N ALA A 27 18.75 -22.57 -34.45
CA ALA A 27 19.12 -21.19 -34.64
C ALA A 27 18.85 -20.80 -36.10
N GLN A 28 17.88 -19.95 -36.32
CA GLN A 28 17.77 -19.17 -37.55
C GLN A 28 17.68 -17.70 -37.15
N SER A 29 18.70 -16.97 -37.51
CA SER A 29 18.88 -15.55 -37.24
C SER A 29 17.71 -14.73 -37.79
N ALA A 30 16.87 -14.25 -36.87
CA ALA A 30 16.07 -13.05 -37.08
C ALA A 30 16.56 -12.01 -36.06
N SER A 31 17.17 -10.99 -36.57
CA SER A 31 17.64 -9.84 -35.85
C SER A 31 16.50 -8.96 -35.43
N SER A 32 16.67 -8.34 -34.30
CA SER A 32 15.98 -7.18 -33.75
C SER A 32 14.76 -7.44 -32.87
N ASP A 33 14.78 -6.82 -31.76
CA ASP A 33 13.76 -6.42 -30.80
C ASP A 33 13.43 -7.38 -29.66
N PHE A 34 14.30 -8.33 -29.37
CA PHE A 34 14.22 -9.14 -28.17
C PHE A 34 15.01 -8.46 -27.02
N VAL A 35 14.46 -7.34 -26.55
CA VAL A 35 15.00 -6.51 -25.47
C VAL A 35 13.90 -6.08 -24.53
N LEU A 36 14.24 -5.83 -23.28
CA LEU A 36 13.33 -5.23 -22.30
C LEU A 36 13.04 -3.78 -22.69
N GLU A 37 11.78 -3.39 -22.60
CA GLU A 37 11.37 -2.00 -22.77
C GLU A 37 11.97 -1.11 -21.67
N GLU A 38 12.28 0.13 -22.01
CA GLU A 38 12.67 1.12 -21.05
C GLU A 38 11.50 1.44 -20.11
N ILE A 39 11.75 1.43 -18.79
CA ILE A 39 10.76 1.85 -17.81
C ILE A 39 10.99 3.32 -17.49
N VAL A 40 10.07 4.18 -17.90
CA VAL A 40 10.05 5.58 -17.52
C VAL A 40 9.29 5.73 -16.20
N VAL A 41 9.84 6.48 -15.26
CA VAL A 41 9.26 6.78 -13.95
C VAL A 41 9.19 8.29 -13.70
N THR A 42 8.34 8.71 -12.79
CA THR A 42 8.19 10.12 -12.42
C THR A 42 8.51 10.37 -10.94
N ALA A 43 9.40 9.54 -10.40
CA ALA A 43 9.85 9.53 -9.01
C ALA A 43 10.43 10.87 -8.51
N GLN A 44 11.01 11.67 -9.39
CA GLN A 44 11.54 13.01 -9.08
C GLN A 44 10.66 14.15 -9.66
N LYS A 45 9.35 13.88 -9.83
CA LYS A 45 8.37 14.82 -10.42
C LYS A 45 8.75 15.28 -11.84
N ARG A 46 9.52 14.47 -12.55
CA ARG A 46 9.88 14.56 -13.98
C ARG A 46 10.03 13.16 -14.56
N GLU A 47 9.80 13.01 -15.84
CA GLU A 47 10.02 11.75 -16.56
C GLU A 47 11.50 11.44 -16.66
N GLN A 48 11.90 10.26 -16.23
CA GLN A 48 13.28 9.76 -16.28
C GLN A 48 13.28 8.26 -16.49
N SER A 49 14.35 7.73 -17.08
CA SER A 49 14.57 6.27 -17.04
C SER A 49 14.68 5.79 -15.60
N LEU A 50 14.05 4.68 -15.29
CA LEU A 50 14.20 4.04 -13.96
C LEU A 50 15.68 3.78 -13.65
N GLN A 51 16.51 3.52 -14.67
CA GLN A 51 17.94 3.23 -14.52
C GLN A 51 18.76 4.47 -14.13
N ASP A 52 18.25 5.70 -14.39
CA ASP A 52 18.96 6.95 -14.09
C ASP A 52 18.62 7.55 -12.72
N VAL A 53 17.54 7.07 -12.09
CA VAL A 53 17.08 7.63 -10.80
C VAL A 53 17.87 7.03 -9.65
N PRO A 54 18.61 7.83 -8.83
CA PRO A 54 19.44 7.33 -7.73
C PRO A 54 18.65 7.03 -6.45
N ILE A 55 17.61 6.21 -6.58
CA ILE A 55 16.70 5.81 -5.50
C ILE A 55 16.32 4.33 -5.72
N SER A 56 16.13 3.59 -4.62
CA SER A 56 15.52 2.27 -4.67
C SER A 56 14.04 2.41 -5.05
N ILE A 57 13.67 1.91 -6.24
CA ILE A 57 12.34 2.04 -6.81
C ILE A 57 11.95 0.78 -7.55
N SER A 58 10.71 0.33 -7.37
CA SER A 58 10.08 -0.70 -8.19
C SER A 58 8.90 -0.10 -8.95
N ALA A 59 8.74 -0.50 -10.21
CA ALA A 59 7.61 -0.09 -11.05
C ALA A 59 6.84 -1.32 -11.53
N LEU A 60 5.52 -1.29 -11.39
CA LEU A 60 4.59 -2.32 -11.84
C LEU A 60 3.71 -1.73 -12.94
N SER A 61 3.60 -2.41 -14.08
CA SER A 61 2.69 -2.01 -15.16
C SER A 61 1.22 -2.24 -14.78
N GLY A 62 0.31 -1.47 -15.36
CA GLY A 62 -1.12 -1.66 -15.17
C GLY A 62 -1.61 -3.07 -15.52
N ASP A 63 -1.05 -3.72 -16.53
CA ASP A 63 -1.42 -5.09 -16.91
C ASP A 63 -1.03 -6.13 -15.82
N LYS A 64 0.12 -5.95 -15.12
CA LYS A 64 0.47 -6.76 -13.94
C LYS A 64 -0.49 -6.50 -12.79
N ILE A 65 -0.82 -5.22 -12.52
CA ILE A 65 -1.79 -4.84 -11.47
C ILE A 65 -3.17 -5.47 -11.76
N ASN A 66 -3.68 -5.38 -12.98
CA ASN A 66 -4.96 -5.99 -13.36
C ASN A 66 -4.95 -7.51 -13.18
N THR A 67 -3.82 -8.16 -13.41
CA THR A 67 -3.67 -9.61 -13.19
C THR A 67 -3.68 -9.94 -11.70
N PHE A 68 -3.01 -9.16 -10.86
CA PHE A 68 -3.02 -9.33 -9.40
C PHE A 68 -4.40 -9.03 -8.79
N ALA A 69 -5.13 -8.04 -9.32
CA ALA A 69 -6.48 -7.64 -8.87
C ALA A 69 -7.58 -8.63 -9.28
N ALA A 70 -7.28 -9.62 -10.15
CA ALA A 70 -8.24 -10.63 -10.53
C ALA A 70 -8.83 -11.34 -9.30
N GLY A 71 -10.14 -11.61 -9.31
CA GLY A 71 -10.82 -12.21 -8.17
C GLY A 71 -11.29 -11.21 -7.11
N GLY A 72 -11.26 -9.89 -7.40
CA GLY A 72 -11.78 -8.85 -6.52
C GLY A 72 -10.82 -8.43 -5.41
N GLU A 73 -9.52 -8.62 -5.61
CA GLU A 73 -8.49 -8.12 -4.69
C GLU A 73 -8.47 -6.57 -4.70
N ASP A 74 -8.15 -5.97 -3.55
CA ASP A 74 -8.00 -4.52 -3.37
C ASP A 74 -6.51 -4.09 -3.36
N ILE A 75 -6.24 -2.83 -3.02
CA ILE A 75 -4.89 -2.26 -3.03
C ILE A 75 -3.87 -3.03 -2.17
N ARG A 76 -4.32 -3.82 -1.18
CA ARG A 76 -3.46 -4.67 -0.35
C ARG A 76 -2.79 -5.80 -1.14
N LEU A 77 -3.25 -6.06 -2.38
CA LEU A 77 -2.56 -6.97 -3.31
C LEU A 77 -1.08 -6.65 -3.50
N LEU A 78 -0.66 -5.39 -3.25
CA LEU A 78 0.75 -4.97 -3.35
C LEU A 78 1.65 -5.60 -2.27
N SER A 79 1.06 -6.09 -1.16
CA SER A 79 1.81 -6.73 -0.08
C SER A 79 2.70 -7.87 -0.60
N SER A 80 3.99 -7.77 -0.31
CA SER A 80 5.05 -8.70 -0.73
C SER A 80 5.23 -8.89 -2.25
N ARG A 81 4.48 -8.17 -3.10
CA ARG A 81 4.69 -8.14 -4.56
C ARG A 81 5.71 -7.08 -4.98
N VAL A 82 6.17 -6.30 -4.00
CA VAL A 82 7.32 -5.39 -4.11
C VAL A 82 8.26 -5.69 -2.93
N PRO A 83 9.58 -5.78 -3.13
CA PRO A 83 10.54 -5.98 -2.04
C PRO A 83 10.39 -4.95 -0.93
N GLY A 84 10.34 -5.41 0.32
CA GLY A 84 10.24 -4.56 1.52
C GLY A 84 8.88 -3.90 1.72
N LEU A 85 7.84 -4.20 0.92
CA LEU A 85 6.49 -3.67 1.07
C LEU A 85 5.56 -4.70 1.73
N ASN A 86 4.92 -4.32 2.83
CA ASN A 86 3.80 -5.03 3.44
C ASN A 86 2.54 -4.12 3.42
N ALA A 87 1.35 -4.72 3.39
CA ALA A 87 0.08 -4.01 3.46
C ALA A 87 -0.98 -4.88 4.13
N GLU A 88 -1.75 -4.28 5.03
CA GLU A 88 -2.87 -4.93 5.71
C GLU A 88 -3.99 -3.90 6.02
N SER A 89 -5.12 -4.35 6.52
CA SER A 89 -6.18 -3.49 7.06
C SER A 89 -7.04 -4.27 8.05
N SER A 90 -7.35 -3.65 9.18
CA SER A 90 -8.36 -4.13 10.13
C SER A 90 -9.76 -3.56 9.88
N ASN A 91 -9.94 -2.76 8.82
CA ASN A 91 -11.19 -2.10 8.46
C ASN A 91 -11.77 -2.60 7.11
N GLY A 92 -11.65 -3.91 6.83
CA GLY A 92 -12.15 -4.49 5.59
C GLY A 92 -11.40 -4.00 4.35
N ARG A 93 -12.12 -3.43 3.38
CA ARG A 93 -11.57 -2.95 2.09
C ARG A 93 -11.11 -1.48 2.11
N VAL A 94 -11.12 -0.83 3.28
CA VAL A 94 -10.69 0.55 3.46
C VAL A 94 -9.56 0.67 4.48
N ALA A 95 -9.06 1.87 4.65
CA ALA A 95 -8.00 2.21 5.60
C ALA A 95 -6.78 1.25 5.55
N PRO A 96 -6.19 1.02 4.35
CA PRO A 96 -5.00 0.19 4.25
C PRO A 96 -3.84 0.84 5.00
N ARG A 97 -3.07 0.02 5.70
CA ARG A 97 -1.81 0.42 6.32
C ARG A 97 -0.66 -0.18 5.53
N PHE A 98 0.26 0.68 5.13
CA PHE A 98 1.42 0.30 4.34
C PHE A 98 2.69 0.39 5.19
N TYR A 99 3.56 -0.58 4.98
CA TYR A 99 4.86 -0.70 5.66
C TYR A 99 5.94 -0.85 4.60
N ILE A 100 6.95 0.01 4.64
CA ILE A 100 8.12 -0.07 3.76
C ILE A 100 9.38 -0.19 4.61
N ARG A 101 10.19 -1.23 4.36
CA ARG A 101 11.39 -1.55 5.16
C ARG A 101 11.09 -1.70 6.65
N GLY A 102 9.91 -2.20 7.00
CA GLY A 102 9.41 -2.35 8.37
C GLY A 102 8.80 -1.08 8.98
N LEU A 103 8.97 0.09 8.38
CA LEU A 103 8.36 1.33 8.88
C LEU A 103 6.91 1.44 8.43
N GLY A 104 5.99 1.48 9.38
CA GLY A 104 4.55 1.57 9.21
C GLY A 104 3.87 2.05 10.49
N ASN A 105 2.55 1.95 10.55
CA ASN A 105 1.78 2.26 11.75
C ASN A 105 0.61 1.30 11.89
N THR A 106 0.51 0.60 12.99
CA THR A 106 -0.57 -0.36 13.31
C THR A 106 -1.85 0.31 13.84
N ASP A 107 -1.85 1.64 13.96
CA ASP A 107 -3.01 2.40 14.42
C ASP A 107 -4.22 2.20 13.49
N PHE A 108 -5.36 1.89 14.05
CA PHE A 108 -6.62 1.70 13.33
C PHE A 108 -7.60 2.87 13.47
N ASP A 109 -7.20 3.97 14.14
CA ASP A 109 -7.96 5.22 14.11
C ASP A 109 -8.02 5.77 12.69
N LEU A 110 -9.21 6.22 12.26
CA LEU A 110 -9.42 6.80 10.92
C LEU A 110 -8.69 8.14 10.72
N ALA A 111 -8.19 8.75 11.80
CA ALA A 111 -7.34 9.95 11.77
C ALA A 111 -5.83 9.63 11.82
N ALA A 112 -5.45 8.33 11.88
CA ALA A 112 -4.07 7.93 12.07
C ALA A 112 -3.15 8.39 10.93
N SER A 113 -2.10 9.13 11.26
CA SER A 113 -1.03 9.46 10.32
C SER A 113 -0.16 8.24 10.04
N GLN A 114 0.26 8.07 8.79
CA GLN A 114 1.09 6.94 8.36
C GLN A 114 2.41 7.41 7.76
N PRO A 115 3.53 6.65 7.94
CA PRO A 115 4.84 7.00 7.42
C PRO A 115 5.02 6.67 5.92
N VAL A 116 4.05 6.00 5.30
CA VAL A 116 3.98 5.75 3.85
C VAL A 116 2.86 6.58 3.25
N SER A 117 3.20 7.46 2.32
CA SER A 117 2.21 8.24 1.60
C SER A 117 1.73 7.53 0.34
N VAL A 118 0.47 7.73 -0.02
CA VAL A 118 -0.11 7.31 -1.29
C VAL A 118 -0.37 8.56 -2.14
N VAL A 119 0.06 8.51 -3.40
CA VAL A 119 -0.08 9.61 -4.36
C VAL A 119 -0.77 9.09 -5.61
N VAL A 120 -1.86 9.71 -6.03
CA VAL A 120 -2.60 9.35 -7.25
C VAL A 120 -2.56 10.54 -8.21
N ASP A 121 -2.00 10.36 -9.39
CA ASP A 121 -1.88 11.43 -10.40
C ASP A 121 -1.26 12.74 -9.83
N GLU A 122 -0.20 12.61 -9.03
CA GLU A 122 0.50 13.67 -8.30
C GLU A 122 -0.30 14.32 -7.15
N VAL A 123 -1.50 13.82 -6.81
CA VAL A 123 -2.31 14.28 -5.67
C VAL A 123 -2.09 13.34 -4.48
N VAL A 124 -1.67 13.89 -3.34
CA VAL A 124 -1.50 13.11 -2.11
C VAL A 124 -2.85 12.70 -1.54
N GLN A 125 -2.97 11.43 -1.17
CA GLN A 125 -4.11 10.86 -0.45
C GLN A 125 -3.69 10.75 1.03
N GLU A 126 -4.02 11.77 1.83
CA GLU A 126 -3.50 11.83 3.21
C GLU A 126 -4.27 10.94 4.17
N ASN A 127 -5.60 11.07 4.21
CA ASN A 127 -6.43 10.27 5.10
C ASN A 127 -6.41 8.79 4.71
N VAL A 128 -6.43 7.90 5.69
CA VAL A 128 -6.35 6.45 5.50
C VAL A 128 -7.48 5.88 4.63
N ILE A 129 -8.68 6.51 4.64
CA ILE A 129 -9.80 6.10 3.78
C ILE A 129 -9.50 6.44 2.32
N LEU A 130 -8.96 7.63 2.04
CA LEU A 130 -8.58 8.04 0.68
C LEU A 130 -7.47 7.16 0.09
N LYS A 131 -6.59 6.58 0.95
CA LYS A 131 -5.55 5.62 0.52
C LYS A 131 -6.10 4.31 -0.03
N SER A 132 -7.37 3.99 0.19
CA SER A 132 -8.01 2.79 -0.35
C SER A 132 -8.50 2.96 -1.80
N PHE A 133 -7.70 3.58 -2.63
CA PHE A 133 -7.97 3.84 -4.04
C PHE A 133 -8.33 2.58 -4.82
N PRO A 134 -9.44 2.55 -5.60
CA PRO A 134 -9.80 1.41 -6.43
C PRO A 134 -8.89 1.31 -7.67
N LEU A 135 -8.33 0.13 -7.90
CA LEU A 135 -7.33 -0.11 -8.94
C LEU A 135 -8.00 -0.43 -10.28
N PHE A 136 -8.26 0.59 -11.10
CA PHE A 136 -8.77 0.44 -12.47
C PHE A 136 -8.17 1.50 -13.39
N ASP A 137 -7.98 1.12 -14.64
CA ASP A 137 -7.40 1.97 -15.69
C ASP A 137 -6.09 2.63 -15.24
N VAL A 138 -5.27 1.84 -14.52
CA VAL A 138 -3.95 2.23 -14.04
C VAL A 138 -2.93 2.03 -15.16
N GLU A 139 -2.04 3.00 -15.36
CA GLU A 139 -0.92 2.90 -16.28
C GLU A 139 0.27 2.21 -15.61
N ARG A 140 0.63 2.69 -14.40
CA ARG A 140 1.73 2.11 -13.61
C ARG A 140 1.58 2.45 -12.12
N VAL A 141 2.25 1.64 -11.31
CA VAL A 141 2.46 1.87 -9.88
C VAL A 141 3.95 1.95 -9.61
N GLU A 142 4.38 3.02 -8.97
CA GLU A 142 5.78 3.22 -8.55
C GLU A 142 5.85 3.14 -7.02
N VAL A 143 6.76 2.32 -6.48
CA VAL A 143 7.03 2.24 -5.05
C VAL A 143 8.45 2.76 -4.81
N LEU A 144 8.54 3.93 -4.18
CA LEU A 144 9.80 4.58 -3.81
C LEU A 144 10.09 4.28 -2.35
N ARG A 145 11.21 3.64 -2.09
CA ARG A 145 11.60 3.19 -0.75
C ARG A 145 12.57 4.19 -0.08
N GLY A 146 12.44 4.30 1.24
CA GLY A 146 13.18 5.28 2.03
C GLY A 146 12.64 6.71 1.93
N PRO A 147 13.18 7.66 2.70
CA PRO A 147 12.60 8.98 2.88
C PRO A 147 12.44 9.77 1.56
N GLN A 148 11.25 10.34 1.37
CA GLN A 148 10.89 11.17 0.20
C GLN A 148 10.50 12.60 0.61
N GLY A 149 10.98 13.05 1.78
CA GLY A 149 10.58 14.33 2.40
C GLY A 149 10.81 15.56 1.54
N THR A 150 11.81 15.58 0.67
CA THR A 150 12.17 16.75 -0.14
C THR A 150 11.10 17.11 -1.17
N LEU A 151 10.68 16.17 -2.01
CA LEU A 151 9.74 16.45 -3.10
C LEU A 151 8.28 16.17 -2.72
N PHE A 152 8.03 15.19 -1.85
CA PHE A 152 6.68 14.77 -1.49
C PHE A 152 6.23 15.25 -0.10
N GLY A 153 7.17 15.64 0.74
CA GLY A 153 6.88 16.34 1.99
C GLY A 153 6.76 15.45 3.21
N ARG A 154 5.96 15.91 4.17
CA ARG A 154 5.73 15.22 5.44
C ARG A 154 5.06 13.86 5.23
N ASN A 155 5.12 13.02 6.25
CA ASN A 155 4.48 11.71 6.28
C ASN A 155 4.98 10.74 5.19
N THR A 156 6.26 10.94 4.78
CA THR A 156 6.96 10.09 3.81
C THR A 156 8.30 9.55 4.32
N PRO A 157 8.51 9.35 5.64
CA PRO A 157 9.80 8.87 6.13
C PRO A 157 10.10 7.43 5.69
N ALA A 158 9.09 6.59 5.49
CA ALA A 158 9.26 5.22 5.01
C ALA A 158 9.33 5.14 3.47
N GLY A 159 8.58 5.99 2.78
CA GLY A 159 8.49 5.99 1.32
C GLY A 159 7.13 6.42 0.79
N ILE A 160 6.92 6.21 -0.50
CA ILE A 160 5.65 6.50 -1.16
C ILE A 160 5.24 5.38 -2.11
N ILE A 161 3.93 5.25 -2.31
CA ILE A 161 3.31 4.44 -3.35
C ILE A 161 2.58 5.40 -4.29
N LYS A 162 3.02 5.46 -5.54
CA LYS A 162 2.48 6.37 -6.53
C LYS A 162 1.73 5.60 -7.60
N PHE A 163 0.52 6.03 -7.89
CA PHE A 163 -0.35 5.51 -8.94
C PHE A 163 -0.49 6.54 -10.04
N ASP A 164 -0.14 6.16 -11.25
CA ASP A 164 -0.43 6.94 -12.45
C ASP A 164 -1.55 6.26 -13.22
N THR A 165 -2.64 6.99 -13.47
CA THR A 165 -3.77 6.50 -14.28
C THR A 165 -3.51 6.79 -15.75
N ARG A 166 -4.12 6.01 -16.66
CA ARG A 166 -4.03 6.27 -18.11
C ARG A 166 -4.62 7.62 -18.45
N LYS A 167 -3.91 8.43 -19.23
CA LYS A 167 -4.32 9.78 -19.62
C LYS A 167 -5.07 9.76 -20.95
N PRO A 168 -5.91 10.79 -21.25
CA PRO A 168 -6.48 10.99 -22.55
C PRO A 168 -5.42 11.19 -23.62
N THR A 169 -5.58 10.54 -24.77
CA THR A 169 -4.74 10.69 -25.97
C THR A 169 -5.60 11.16 -27.16
N GLN A 170 -4.96 11.58 -28.26
CA GLN A 170 -5.68 11.93 -29.49
C GLN A 170 -6.14 10.66 -30.25
N GLU A 171 -5.47 9.55 -30.07
CA GLU A 171 -5.85 8.27 -30.66
C GLU A 171 -7.06 7.68 -29.94
N ALA A 172 -7.99 7.12 -30.68
CA ALA A 172 -9.15 6.46 -30.11
C ALA A 172 -8.74 5.09 -29.60
N GLU A 173 -8.80 4.89 -28.28
CA GLU A 173 -8.45 3.63 -27.64
C GLU A 173 -9.41 3.32 -26.51
N GLY A 174 -9.61 2.04 -26.27
CA GLY A 174 -10.47 1.61 -25.18
C GLY A 174 -10.31 0.14 -24.85
N TYR A 175 -10.95 -0.27 -23.77
CA TYR A 175 -11.06 -1.69 -23.45
C TYR A 175 -12.34 -1.96 -22.64
N LEU A 176 -12.73 -3.22 -22.68
CA LEU A 176 -13.75 -3.78 -21.82
C LEU A 176 -13.22 -5.09 -21.26
N SER A 177 -13.34 -5.28 -19.95
CA SER A 177 -12.98 -6.50 -19.25
C SER A 177 -14.14 -6.93 -18.37
N ALA A 178 -14.44 -8.23 -18.33
CA ALA A 178 -15.41 -8.81 -17.42
C ALA A 178 -14.89 -10.14 -16.87
N SER A 179 -15.15 -10.41 -15.61
CA SER A 179 -14.78 -11.67 -14.98
C SER A 179 -15.89 -12.19 -14.06
N TYR A 180 -15.90 -13.51 -13.84
CA TYR A 180 -16.80 -14.15 -12.91
C TYR A 180 -16.12 -15.38 -12.29
N GLY A 181 -16.31 -15.58 -10.99
CA GLY A 181 -15.61 -16.63 -10.24
C GLY A 181 -16.33 -17.13 -9.00
N SER A 182 -15.56 -17.79 -8.13
CA SER A 182 -16.01 -18.34 -6.85
C SER A 182 -16.71 -17.28 -6.00
N TYR A 183 -17.67 -17.67 -5.17
CA TYR A 183 -18.45 -16.80 -4.28
C TYR A 183 -19.23 -15.69 -5.02
N GLY A 184 -19.66 -15.95 -6.27
CA GLY A 184 -20.31 -14.92 -7.08
C GLY A 184 -19.44 -13.70 -7.37
N THR A 185 -18.10 -13.79 -7.16
CA THR A 185 -17.17 -12.69 -7.42
C THR A 185 -17.25 -12.32 -8.89
N GLY A 186 -17.62 -11.08 -9.18
CA GLY A 186 -17.72 -10.53 -10.54
C GLY A 186 -17.01 -9.18 -10.63
N SER A 187 -16.38 -8.92 -11.77
CA SER A 187 -15.80 -7.61 -12.07
C SER A 187 -16.14 -7.22 -13.49
N PHE A 188 -16.44 -5.96 -13.68
CA PHE A 188 -16.62 -5.34 -14.99
C PHE A 188 -15.82 -4.04 -15.01
N GLU A 189 -14.97 -3.87 -16.01
CA GLU A 189 -14.15 -2.69 -16.19
C GLU A 189 -14.27 -2.22 -17.64
N PHE A 190 -14.41 -0.92 -17.82
CA PHE A 190 -14.53 -0.28 -19.11
C PHE A 190 -13.73 1.01 -19.13
N ALA A 191 -13.01 1.27 -20.22
CA ALA A 191 -12.43 2.57 -20.50
C ALA A 191 -12.53 2.90 -21.98
N GLN A 192 -12.75 4.19 -22.27
CA GLN A 192 -12.77 4.74 -23.63
C GLN A 192 -12.13 6.12 -23.61
N GLY A 193 -11.12 6.33 -24.45
CA GLY A 193 -10.50 7.61 -24.70
C GLY A 193 -10.43 7.96 -26.18
N GLY A 194 -10.04 9.19 -26.48
CA GLY A 194 -9.77 9.68 -27.82
C GLY A 194 -9.89 11.19 -27.99
N GLY A 195 -9.44 11.70 -29.12
CA GLY A 195 -9.55 13.09 -29.52
C GLY A 195 -11.00 13.50 -29.81
N ILE A 196 -11.44 14.60 -29.18
CA ILE A 196 -12.68 15.29 -29.49
C ILE A 196 -12.44 16.32 -30.59
N SER A 197 -11.26 16.93 -30.57
CA SER A 197 -10.74 17.84 -31.59
C SER A 197 -9.20 17.81 -31.52
N ASP A 198 -8.52 18.42 -32.50
CA ASP A 198 -7.05 18.51 -32.55
C ASP A 198 -6.39 19.08 -31.26
N LYS A 199 -7.17 19.67 -30.35
CA LYS A 199 -6.72 20.30 -29.11
C LYS A 199 -7.38 19.78 -27.86
N LEU A 200 -8.27 18.83 -27.98
CA LEU A 200 -9.06 18.32 -26.88
C LEU A 200 -9.20 16.82 -27.00
N SER A 201 -8.74 16.10 -26.00
CA SER A 201 -8.99 14.68 -25.84
C SER A 201 -9.68 14.39 -24.49
N ALA A 202 -10.38 13.28 -24.40
CA ALA A 202 -11.07 12.87 -23.19
C ALA A 202 -10.94 11.36 -22.99
N ARG A 203 -11.04 10.94 -21.74
CA ARG A 203 -11.08 9.53 -21.33
C ARG A 203 -12.10 9.33 -20.21
N VAL A 204 -12.89 8.29 -20.31
CA VAL A 204 -13.82 7.87 -19.26
C VAL A 204 -13.49 6.42 -18.91
N SER A 205 -13.40 6.10 -17.65
CA SER A 205 -13.18 4.75 -17.15
C SER A 205 -14.11 4.44 -15.98
N MET A 206 -14.50 3.17 -15.85
CA MET A 206 -15.45 2.68 -14.84
C MET A 206 -15.04 1.29 -14.38
N LEU A 207 -15.25 1.04 -13.09
CA LEU A 207 -15.12 -0.26 -12.44
C LEU A 207 -16.42 -0.58 -11.72
N TYR A 208 -16.91 -1.81 -11.88
CA TYR A 208 -17.88 -2.44 -11.00
C TYR A 208 -17.31 -3.77 -10.54
N SER A 209 -17.19 -3.98 -9.23
CA SER A 209 -16.68 -5.21 -8.64
C SER A 209 -17.59 -5.65 -7.51
N ARG A 210 -17.86 -6.94 -7.40
CA ARG A 210 -18.71 -7.50 -6.36
C ARG A 210 -18.26 -8.89 -5.94
N ARG A 211 -18.66 -9.29 -4.75
CA ARG A 211 -18.65 -10.67 -4.24
C ARG A 211 -19.91 -10.88 -3.44
N ASP A 212 -20.56 -12.02 -3.58
CA ASP A 212 -21.71 -12.37 -2.76
C ASP A 212 -21.24 -12.73 -1.32
N ASP A 213 -22.12 -12.57 -0.34
CA ASP A 213 -21.88 -13.10 0.99
C ASP A 213 -21.73 -14.63 0.89
N HIS A 214 -20.83 -15.19 1.69
CA HIS A 214 -20.45 -16.60 1.58
C HIS A 214 -19.92 -17.17 2.92
N ILE A 215 -20.07 -16.43 3.99
CA ILE A 215 -19.66 -16.81 5.33
C ILE A 215 -20.91 -16.82 6.21
N ASP A 216 -21.12 -17.92 6.89
CA ASP A 216 -22.26 -18.15 7.76
C ASP A 216 -22.04 -17.48 9.12
N ASN A 217 -23.10 -16.89 9.69
CA ASN A 217 -23.12 -16.54 11.09
C ASN A 217 -23.81 -17.68 11.87
N ALA A 218 -23.00 -18.62 12.34
CA ALA A 218 -23.51 -19.82 13.01
C ALA A 218 -24.22 -19.53 14.35
N TYR A 219 -23.89 -18.41 15.01
CA TYR A 219 -24.58 -18.01 16.24
C TYR A 219 -26.02 -17.54 16.00
N LEU A 220 -26.23 -16.77 14.94
CA LEU A 220 -27.58 -16.31 14.55
C LEU A 220 -28.32 -17.35 13.70
N GLY A 221 -27.63 -18.36 13.16
CA GLY A 221 -28.19 -19.37 12.26
C GLY A 221 -28.51 -18.80 10.88
N GLU A 222 -27.68 -17.88 10.39
CA GLU A 222 -27.80 -17.22 9.10
C GLU A 222 -26.75 -17.77 8.15
N ASP A 223 -27.19 -18.36 7.04
CA ASP A 223 -26.33 -18.87 5.98
C ASP A 223 -25.97 -17.72 5.01
N ASP A 224 -24.74 -17.73 4.46
CA ASP A 224 -24.24 -16.75 3.48
C ASP A 224 -24.50 -15.28 3.91
N ALA A 225 -24.20 -14.93 5.18
CA ALA A 225 -24.56 -13.66 5.78
C ALA A 225 -23.50 -12.56 5.65
N LEU A 226 -22.25 -12.94 5.38
CA LEU A 226 -21.09 -12.06 5.51
C LEU A 226 -20.01 -12.36 4.45
N GLY A 227 -19.04 -11.45 4.32
CA GLY A 227 -17.86 -11.63 3.45
C GLY A 227 -18.01 -11.09 2.04
N GLY A 228 -19.20 -10.56 1.70
CA GLY A 228 -19.48 -9.93 0.43
C GLY A 228 -19.10 -8.45 0.37
N PHE A 229 -19.09 -7.92 -0.84
CA PHE A 229 -18.94 -6.49 -1.12
C PHE A 229 -19.49 -6.12 -2.48
N GLU A 230 -19.80 -4.83 -2.64
CA GLU A 230 -20.09 -4.18 -3.91
C GLU A 230 -19.32 -2.86 -3.99
N GLU A 231 -18.60 -2.65 -5.09
CA GLU A 231 -17.78 -1.47 -5.31
C GLU A 231 -18.02 -0.93 -6.71
N PHE A 232 -18.41 0.35 -6.80
CA PHE A 232 -18.58 1.06 -8.04
C PHE A 232 -17.68 2.30 -8.04
N ALA A 233 -16.86 2.45 -9.07
CA ALA A 233 -15.96 3.58 -9.23
C ALA A 233 -15.95 4.07 -10.66
N GLY A 234 -15.68 5.36 -10.84
CA GLY A 234 -15.57 5.97 -12.15
C GLY A 234 -14.65 7.16 -12.17
N ARG A 235 -14.10 7.45 -13.35
CA ARG A 235 -13.20 8.57 -13.61
C ARG A 235 -13.52 9.15 -14.98
N ALA A 236 -13.52 10.49 -15.08
CA ALA A 236 -13.57 11.22 -16.33
C ALA A 236 -12.42 12.22 -16.38
N GLN A 237 -11.65 12.20 -17.44
CA GLN A 237 -10.50 13.08 -17.67
C GLN A 237 -10.68 13.83 -18.98
N VAL A 238 -10.25 15.10 -19.01
CA VAL A 238 -10.24 15.95 -20.19
C VAL A 238 -8.88 16.65 -20.28
N LEU A 239 -8.16 16.41 -21.36
CA LEU A 239 -6.88 17.05 -21.67
C LEU A 239 -7.11 18.10 -22.78
N PHE A 240 -6.78 19.35 -22.45
CA PHE A 240 -6.86 20.50 -23.35
C PHE A 240 -5.46 21.03 -23.66
N GLU A 241 -5.09 20.98 -24.94
CA GLU A 241 -3.76 21.37 -25.46
C GLU A 241 -3.94 22.42 -26.57
N PRO A 242 -4.26 23.67 -26.23
CA PRO A 242 -4.50 24.71 -27.23
C PRO A 242 -3.27 25.08 -28.03
N THR A 243 -2.06 24.85 -27.48
CA THR A 243 -0.75 25.09 -28.09
C THR A 243 0.23 24.01 -27.63
N ASP A 244 1.30 23.81 -28.36
CA ASP A 244 2.38 22.84 -28.02
C ASP A 244 3.09 23.18 -26.69
N THR A 245 2.87 24.35 -26.12
CA THR A 245 3.52 24.83 -24.90
C THR A 245 2.55 25.01 -23.72
N PHE A 246 1.31 24.56 -23.84
CA PHE A 246 0.34 24.65 -22.75
C PHE A 246 -0.60 23.46 -22.77
N SER A 247 -0.71 22.79 -21.64
CA SER A 247 -1.70 21.74 -21.42
C SER A 247 -2.47 21.96 -20.12
N ALA A 248 -3.72 21.50 -20.09
CA ALA A 248 -4.55 21.47 -18.90
C ALA A 248 -5.31 20.15 -18.85
N LEU A 249 -5.03 19.34 -17.82
CA LEU A 249 -5.70 18.07 -17.55
C LEU A 249 -6.67 18.25 -16.37
N GLY A 250 -7.96 18.17 -16.65
CA GLY A 250 -9.02 18.08 -15.64
C GLY A 250 -9.37 16.64 -15.37
N ASN A 251 -9.58 16.28 -14.11
CA ASN A 251 -10.00 14.96 -13.66
C ASN A 251 -11.14 15.11 -12.64
N ILE A 252 -12.14 14.25 -12.75
CA ILE A 252 -13.16 14.02 -11.73
C ILE A 252 -13.32 12.52 -11.54
N HIS A 253 -13.42 12.08 -10.29
CA HIS A 253 -13.58 10.67 -9.96
C HIS A 253 -14.50 10.48 -8.77
N PHE A 254 -15.05 9.27 -8.66
CA PHE A 254 -15.90 8.88 -7.53
C PHE A 254 -15.76 7.40 -7.22
N ARG A 255 -16.14 7.01 -6.01
CA ARG A 255 -16.23 5.65 -5.51
C ARG A 255 -17.41 5.51 -4.58
N SER A 256 -18.13 4.39 -4.70
CA SER A 256 -19.11 3.91 -3.70
C SER A 256 -18.76 2.46 -3.36
N LEU A 257 -18.63 2.17 -2.09
CA LEU A 257 -18.31 0.85 -1.56
C LEU A 257 -19.30 0.46 -0.48
N THR A 258 -19.90 -0.71 -0.60
CA THR A 258 -20.68 -1.36 0.46
C THR A 258 -20.21 -2.79 0.66
N GLY A 259 -20.38 -3.36 1.84
CA GLY A 259 -20.03 -4.75 2.09
C GLY A 259 -19.78 -5.07 3.55
N THR A 260 -19.08 -6.16 3.78
CA THR A 260 -18.69 -6.59 5.12
C THR A 260 -17.33 -6.01 5.50
N SER A 261 -17.22 -5.47 6.71
CA SER A 261 -15.96 -5.03 7.32
C SER A 261 -15.06 -6.22 7.67
N SER A 262 -13.95 -5.99 8.38
CA SER A 262 -13.05 -7.08 8.78
C SER A 262 -13.76 -8.14 9.62
N LEU A 263 -13.52 -9.38 9.30
CA LEU A 263 -14.08 -10.54 10.00
C LEU A 263 -13.06 -11.04 11.03
N PHE A 264 -13.18 -10.53 12.25
CA PHE A 264 -12.46 -11.04 13.39
C PHE A 264 -13.04 -12.40 13.81
N ARG A 265 -12.18 -13.30 14.27
CA ARG A 265 -12.59 -14.63 14.76
C ARG A 265 -12.05 -14.85 16.16
N ALA A 266 -12.94 -15.16 17.07
CA ALA A 266 -12.66 -15.33 18.48
C ALA A 266 -11.73 -16.51 18.75
N ASN A 267 -10.71 -16.27 19.55
CA ASN A 267 -9.90 -17.30 20.20
C ASN A 267 -9.35 -18.36 19.21
N ILE A 268 -8.95 -17.92 18.01
CA ILE A 268 -8.46 -18.80 16.96
C ILE A 268 -6.97 -19.16 17.10
N LEU A 269 -6.22 -18.47 17.97
CA LEU A 269 -4.80 -18.77 18.19
C LEU A 269 -4.61 -19.65 19.40
N THR A 270 -3.68 -20.59 19.32
CA THR A 270 -3.37 -21.54 20.38
C THR A 270 -2.52 -20.89 21.45
N THR A 271 -2.96 -20.86 22.70
CA THR A 271 -2.15 -20.34 23.81
C THR A 271 -0.78 -21.03 23.87
N GLY A 272 0.28 -20.24 23.88
CA GLY A 272 1.67 -20.72 23.85
C GLY A 272 2.23 -21.03 22.46
N SER A 273 1.47 -20.75 21.37
CA SER A 273 1.89 -20.99 19.99
C SER A 273 1.19 -20.03 19.03
N ASN A 274 1.78 -19.74 17.88
CA ASN A 274 1.16 -19.00 16.78
C ASN A 274 0.36 -19.91 15.81
N ASP A 275 0.06 -21.12 16.22
CA ASP A 275 -0.76 -22.03 15.43
C ASP A 275 -2.24 -21.65 15.52
N ILE A 276 -2.92 -21.60 14.39
CA ILE A 276 -4.38 -21.50 14.30
C ILE A 276 -4.98 -22.80 14.85
N ASN A 277 -5.92 -22.69 15.78
CA ASN A 277 -6.51 -23.83 16.49
C ASN A 277 -7.84 -24.28 15.85
N GLY A 278 -8.49 -25.26 16.47
CA GLY A 278 -9.75 -25.84 15.97
C GLY A 278 -10.99 -24.97 16.13
N ASN A 279 -10.89 -23.76 16.69
CA ASN A 279 -11.99 -22.78 16.73
C ASN A 279 -12.12 -22.03 15.41
N PHE A 280 -11.07 -22.06 14.58
CA PHE A 280 -11.11 -21.41 13.28
C PHE A 280 -11.87 -22.27 12.28
N ASP A 281 -12.91 -21.67 11.70
CA ASP A 281 -13.51 -22.11 10.45
C ASP A 281 -13.45 -20.95 9.45
N ARG A 282 -13.10 -21.21 8.21
CA ARG A 282 -13.01 -20.17 7.18
C ARG A 282 -14.39 -19.67 6.77
N ASP A 283 -15.36 -20.56 6.76
CA ASP A 283 -16.69 -20.36 6.22
C ASP A 283 -17.71 -19.98 7.30
N GLU A 284 -17.30 -19.90 8.58
CA GLU A 284 -18.18 -19.56 9.70
C GLU A 284 -17.60 -18.44 10.58
N VAL A 285 -18.50 -17.62 11.14
CA VAL A 285 -18.25 -16.70 12.26
C VAL A 285 -19.34 -16.85 13.31
N TYR A 286 -19.12 -16.30 14.50
CA TYR A 286 -20.04 -16.40 15.64
C TYR A 286 -20.38 -15.02 16.20
N PHE A 287 -20.70 -14.08 15.34
CA PHE A 287 -21.00 -12.71 15.76
C PHE A 287 -22.33 -12.65 16.49
N GLY A 288 -22.31 -12.08 17.70
CA GLY A 288 -23.50 -11.89 18.52
C GLY A 288 -24.36 -10.70 18.12
N ASP A 289 -23.91 -9.93 17.14
CA ASP A 289 -24.55 -8.74 16.63
C ASP A 289 -25.34 -9.05 15.35
N ASP A 290 -26.58 -8.60 15.27
CA ASP A 290 -27.48 -8.76 14.13
C ASP A 290 -27.31 -7.67 13.06
N HIS A 291 -26.33 -6.77 13.21
CA HIS A 291 -26.07 -5.69 12.26
C HIS A 291 -25.28 -6.12 11.01
N GLY A 292 -24.80 -7.37 10.94
CA GLY A 292 -24.12 -7.89 9.73
C GLY A 292 -22.73 -7.31 9.47
N ASN A 293 -22.09 -6.67 10.44
CA ASN A 293 -20.73 -6.11 10.34
C ASN A 293 -20.51 -5.22 9.10
N PRO A 294 -21.40 -4.24 8.81
CA PRO A 294 -21.41 -3.50 7.55
C PRO A 294 -20.26 -2.53 7.42
N GLN A 295 -19.92 -2.29 6.15
CA GLN A 295 -19.00 -1.24 5.71
C GLN A 295 -19.63 -0.47 4.56
N GLU A 296 -19.62 0.87 4.62
CA GLU A 296 -20.15 1.74 3.59
C GLU A 296 -19.32 3.01 3.48
N TYR A 297 -18.83 3.33 2.27
CA TYR A 297 -18.04 4.53 2.01
C TYR A 297 -18.36 5.11 0.63
N ASP A 298 -18.64 6.41 0.60
CA ASP A 298 -18.79 7.20 -0.61
C ASP A 298 -17.70 8.29 -0.67
N SER A 299 -17.01 8.36 -1.79
CA SER A 299 -15.92 9.34 -2.01
C SER A 299 -16.04 9.96 -3.40
N TRP A 300 -15.64 11.22 -3.53
CA TRP A 300 -15.40 11.83 -4.82
C TRP A 300 -14.28 12.86 -4.73
N GLY A 301 -13.64 13.13 -5.88
CA GLY A 301 -12.61 14.13 -5.97
C GLY A 301 -12.50 14.73 -7.36
N ALA A 302 -11.81 15.86 -7.42
CA ALA A 302 -11.50 16.55 -8.67
C ALA A 302 -10.11 17.16 -8.62
N SER A 303 -9.41 17.15 -9.76
CA SER A 303 -8.12 17.82 -9.89
C SER A 303 -7.99 18.55 -11.22
N LEU A 304 -7.15 19.58 -11.21
CA LEU A 304 -6.74 20.34 -12.39
C LEU A 304 -5.22 20.48 -12.39
N LYS A 305 -4.56 19.85 -13.35
CA LYS A 305 -3.14 20.04 -13.61
C LYS A 305 -2.96 20.90 -14.84
N MET A 306 -2.22 22.00 -14.70
CA MET A 306 -1.85 22.90 -15.79
C MET A 306 -0.33 22.91 -15.94
N VAL A 307 0.14 22.77 -17.17
CA VAL A 307 1.56 22.84 -17.51
C VAL A 307 1.76 23.92 -18.56
N LYS A 308 2.75 24.79 -18.34
CA LYS A 308 3.15 25.83 -19.28
C LYS A 308 4.65 25.80 -19.50
N ASP A 309 5.04 25.51 -20.72
CA ASP A 309 6.42 25.63 -21.17
C ASP A 309 6.69 27.03 -21.74
N PHE A 310 7.85 27.59 -21.39
CA PHE A 310 8.33 28.90 -21.83
C PHE A 310 9.50 28.73 -22.80
N ASP A 311 9.74 29.74 -23.64
CA ASP A 311 10.77 29.71 -24.68
C ASP A 311 12.21 29.51 -24.14
N ASN A 312 12.44 29.72 -22.85
CA ASN A 312 13.72 29.57 -22.17
C ASN A 312 13.88 28.22 -21.45
N GLU A 313 13.14 27.18 -21.86
CA GLU A 313 13.17 25.82 -21.27
C GLU A 313 12.69 25.78 -19.81
N MET A 314 11.98 26.80 -19.36
CA MET A 314 11.28 26.76 -18.07
C MET A 314 9.92 26.14 -18.23
N THR A 315 9.54 25.28 -17.28
CA THR A 315 8.19 24.72 -17.19
C THR A 315 7.56 25.10 -15.87
N LEU A 316 6.36 25.70 -15.92
CA LEU A 316 5.51 25.96 -14.76
C LEU A 316 4.40 24.91 -14.70
N THR A 317 4.34 24.18 -13.60
CA THR A 317 3.27 23.23 -13.30
C THR A 317 2.43 23.73 -12.12
N SER A 318 1.11 23.69 -12.26
CA SER A 318 0.15 23.97 -11.19
C SER A 318 -0.80 22.79 -11.05
N ILE A 319 -0.97 22.27 -9.83
CA ILE A 319 -1.87 21.16 -9.52
C ILE A 319 -2.76 21.60 -8.37
N THR A 320 -4.07 21.68 -8.62
CA THR A 320 -5.10 21.94 -7.61
C THR A 320 -5.97 20.72 -7.49
N ALA A 321 -6.23 20.24 -6.29
CA ALA A 321 -7.12 19.10 -6.08
C ALA A 321 -8.00 19.28 -4.85
N TYR A 322 -9.16 18.62 -4.91
CA TYR A 322 -10.13 18.50 -3.83
C TYR A 322 -10.57 17.04 -3.73
N GLU A 323 -10.58 16.51 -2.51
CA GLU A 323 -11.03 15.15 -2.20
C GLU A 323 -12.00 15.19 -1.02
N THR A 324 -13.05 14.37 -1.08
CA THR A 324 -14.01 14.23 0.02
C THR A 324 -14.48 12.80 0.17
N THR A 325 -14.80 12.41 1.40
CA THR A 325 -15.38 11.09 1.70
C THR A 325 -16.22 11.12 2.96
N ASN A 326 -17.25 10.27 2.96
CA ASN A 326 -18.07 9.94 4.12
C ASN A 326 -18.24 8.44 4.18
N GLY A 327 -18.40 7.89 5.39
CA GLY A 327 -18.66 6.47 5.52
C GLY A 327 -18.49 5.91 6.91
N SER A 328 -18.69 4.62 7.04
CA SER A 328 -18.51 3.93 8.31
C SER A 328 -18.16 2.45 8.13
N SER A 329 -17.54 1.90 9.17
CA SER A 329 -17.33 0.46 9.33
C SER A 329 -17.77 0.04 10.72
N LEU A 330 -18.61 -0.98 10.81
CA LEU A 330 -18.91 -1.64 12.08
C LEU A 330 -17.99 -2.84 12.25
N GLY A 331 -17.42 -3.03 13.44
CA GLY A 331 -16.58 -4.15 13.78
C GLY A 331 -17.06 -4.86 15.03
N ASP A 332 -17.37 -6.15 14.91
CA ASP A 332 -17.41 -7.09 16.04
C ASP A 332 -15.95 -7.50 16.32
N ILE A 333 -15.27 -6.69 17.17
CA ILE A 333 -13.82 -6.77 17.36
C ILE A 333 -13.38 -7.88 18.30
N ASP A 334 -14.27 -8.48 19.08
CA ASP A 334 -13.97 -9.68 19.86
C ASP A 334 -14.09 -10.96 19.02
N GLY A 335 -14.75 -10.88 17.87
CA GLY A 335 -14.85 -11.95 16.88
C GLY A 335 -15.78 -13.08 17.27
N GLY A 336 -16.69 -12.85 18.23
CA GLY A 336 -17.59 -13.88 18.72
C GLY A 336 -18.70 -13.38 19.63
N ASN A 337 -19.11 -14.23 20.55
CA ASN A 337 -20.16 -13.95 21.54
C ASN A 337 -19.92 -14.73 22.84
N PRO A 338 -20.61 -14.43 23.95
CA PRO A 338 -20.41 -15.13 25.22
C PRO A 338 -20.67 -16.64 25.21
N ASP A 339 -21.44 -17.13 24.24
CA ASP A 339 -21.82 -18.54 24.09
C ASP A 339 -21.09 -19.24 22.93
N GLY A 340 -20.25 -18.49 22.20
CA GLY A 340 -19.52 -18.96 21.00
C GLY A 340 -18.26 -19.76 21.30
N PRO A 341 -17.48 -20.11 20.28
CA PRO A 341 -16.21 -20.80 20.44
C PRO A 341 -15.20 -19.94 21.19
N GLY A 342 -14.60 -20.53 22.24
CA GLY A 342 -13.71 -19.83 23.14
C GLY A 342 -14.45 -18.97 24.15
N PHE A 343 -13.69 -18.49 25.15
CA PHE A 343 -14.25 -17.67 26.20
C PHE A 343 -14.18 -16.18 25.80
N ILE A 344 -15.35 -15.52 25.78
CA ILE A 344 -15.47 -14.08 25.56
C ILE A 344 -16.11 -13.47 26.80
N PRO A 345 -15.38 -12.68 27.61
CA PRO A 345 -15.89 -12.18 28.89
C PRO A 345 -17.00 -11.13 28.73
N PHE A 346 -17.00 -10.40 27.63
CA PHE A 346 -18.05 -9.43 27.26
C PHE A 346 -17.96 -9.15 25.74
N GLN A 347 -19.07 -8.75 25.16
CA GLN A 347 -19.18 -8.41 23.75
C GLN A 347 -18.63 -7.00 23.49
N SER A 348 -17.94 -6.83 22.35
CA SER A 348 -17.30 -5.57 21.98
C SER A 348 -17.57 -5.25 20.51
N THR A 349 -18.64 -4.51 20.28
CA THR A 349 -19.03 -4.02 18.96
C THR A 349 -18.80 -2.51 18.90
N THR A 350 -18.15 -2.05 17.85
CA THR A 350 -17.83 -0.63 17.65
C THR A 350 -18.04 -0.24 16.19
N GLN A 351 -18.69 0.90 15.97
CA GLN A 351 -18.80 1.49 14.63
C GLN A 351 -18.00 2.80 14.58
N ASP A 352 -17.06 2.87 13.67
CA ASP A 352 -16.31 4.09 13.38
C ASP A 352 -16.83 4.72 12.09
N HIS A 353 -17.09 6.03 12.15
CA HIS A 353 -17.53 6.85 11.04
C HIS A 353 -16.47 7.89 10.73
N ILE A 354 -16.33 8.21 9.46
CA ILE A 354 -15.70 9.44 9.00
C ILE A 354 -16.80 10.33 8.42
N ASP A 355 -17.02 11.47 9.06
CA ASP A 355 -18.04 12.41 8.67
C ASP A 355 -17.38 13.67 8.07
N ASP A 356 -17.86 14.05 6.87
CA ASP A 356 -17.52 15.31 6.17
C ASP A 356 -16.01 15.55 5.99
N LEU A 357 -15.27 14.50 5.56
CA LEU A 357 -13.88 14.72 5.21
C LEU A 357 -13.79 15.58 3.95
N ASP A 358 -13.10 16.71 4.09
CA ASP A 358 -12.70 17.61 3.02
C ASP A 358 -11.17 17.77 3.02
N GLN A 359 -10.55 17.63 1.85
CA GLN A 359 -9.13 17.85 1.65
C GLN A 359 -8.90 18.72 0.41
N ILE A 360 -8.12 19.78 0.55
CA ILE A 360 -7.68 20.64 -0.55
C ILE A 360 -6.16 20.61 -0.64
N THR A 361 -5.64 20.51 -1.85
CA THR A 361 -4.20 20.64 -2.11
C THR A 361 -3.92 21.60 -3.26
N GLN A 362 -2.80 22.32 -3.15
CA GLN A 362 -2.26 23.15 -4.23
C GLN A 362 -0.75 22.96 -4.31
N GLU A 363 -0.26 22.58 -5.47
CA GLU A 363 1.17 22.59 -5.79
C GLU A 363 1.47 23.56 -6.93
N LEU A 364 2.50 24.37 -6.75
CA LEU A 364 3.11 25.19 -7.82
C LEU A 364 4.56 24.81 -7.95
N ARG A 365 5.00 24.44 -9.14
CA ARG A 365 6.38 23.99 -9.39
C ARG A 365 6.93 24.67 -10.65
N LEU A 366 8.11 25.23 -10.53
CA LEU A 366 8.90 25.78 -11.62
C LEU A 366 10.14 24.93 -11.80
N SER A 367 10.34 24.38 -12.98
CA SER A 367 11.51 23.58 -13.34
C SER A 367 12.21 24.12 -14.57
N GLN A 368 13.52 23.88 -14.69
CA GLN A 368 14.29 24.31 -15.84
C GLN A 368 15.53 23.40 -16.05
N GLN A 369 15.78 23.01 -17.30
CA GLN A 369 17.07 22.58 -17.76
C GLN A 369 17.88 23.84 -18.12
N ALA A 370 18.64 24.40 -17.17
CA ALA A 370 19.32 25.67 -17.32
C ALA A 370 20.58 25.59 -18.21
N SER A 371 21.14 24.40 -18.36
CA SER A 371 22.20 24.03 -19.29
C SER A 371 22.24 22.52 -19.45
N ASP A 372 23.06 22.02 -20.38
CA ASP A 372 23.27 20.57 -20.56
C ASP A 372 23.68 19.86 -19.27
N GLN A 373 24.21 20.57 -18.29
CA GLN A 373 24.72 20.02 -17.02
C GLN A 373 23.84 20.36 -15.81
N LEU A 374 22.91 21.31 -15.91
CA LEU A 374 22.22 21.86 -14.73
C LEU A 374 20.72 21.81 -14.91
N PHE A 375 20.07 20.99 -14.12
CA PHE A 375 18.63 20.99 -13.90
C PHE A 375 18.32 21.51 -12.50
N TYR A 376 17.25 22.32 -12.38
CA TYR A 376 16.70 22.67 -11.08
C TYR A 376 15.19 22.72 -11.10
N GLN A 377 14.60 22.52 -9.93
CA GLN A 377 13.17 22.76 -9.68
C GLN A 377 12.98 23.42 -8.32
N VAL A 378 11.97 24.29 -8.23
CA VAL A 378 11.53 24.92 -7.00
C VAL A 378 10.00 24.89 -6.95
N GLY A 379 9.43 24.75 -5.77
CA GLY A 379 7.98 24.67 -5.65
C GLY A 379 7.45 25.13 -4.31
N PHE A 380 6.16 25.39 -4.32
CA PHE A 380 5.32 25.67 -3.17
C PHE A 380 4.22 24.62 -3.08
N PHE A 381 3.90 24.19 -1.87
CA PHE A 381 2.82 23.25 -1.59
C PHE A 381 1.95 23.78 -0.48
N PHE A 382 0.65 23.61 -0.62
CA PHE A 382 -0.37 23.90 0.38
C PHE A 382 -1.31 22.70 0.51
N PHE A 383 -1.71 22.41 1.74
CA PHE A 383 -2.64 21.37 2.11
C PHE A 383 -3.53 21.86 3.25
N ASP A 384 -4.81 21.56 3.16
CA ASP A 384 -5.78 21.80 4.23
C ASP A 384 -6.77 20.65 4.27
N SER A 385 -7.09 20.14 5.46
CA SER A 385 -8.12 19.12 5.64
C SER A 385 -8.89 19.31 6.94
N ASP A 386 -10.20 18.97 6.89
CA ASP A 386 -11.15 19.02 8.00
C ASP A 386 -12.05 17.78 7.93
N PHE A 387 -12.21 17.07 9.04
CA PHE A 387 -13.10 15.91 9.14
C PHE A 387 -13.41 15.58 10.58
N THR A 388 -14.50 14.82 10.80
CA THR A 388 -14.87 14.31 12.12
C THR A 388 -14.84 12.78 12.12
N VAL A 389 -14.12 12.19 13.08
CA VAL A 389 -14.28 10.78 13.45
C VAL A 389 -15.33 10.70 14.53
N ARG A 390 -16.40 9.91 14.27
CA ARG A 390 -17.44 9.62 15.25
C ARG A 390 -17.40 8.11 15.55
N THR A 391 -17.23 7.77 16.82
CA THR A 391 -17.18 6.40 17.28
C THR A 391 -18.42 6.06 18.11
N THR A 392 -19.12 4.99 17.71
CA THR A 392 -20.31 4.45 18.37
C THR A 392 -19.95 3.11 19.01
N PRO A 393 -19.69 3.06 20.33
CA PRO A 393 -19.26 1.82 21.00
C PRO A 393 -20.43 0.95 21.52
N PHE A 394 -21.68 1.24 21.19
CA PHE A 394 -22.93 0.55 21.55
C PHE A 394 -23.25 0.37 23.05
N PHE A 395 -22.33 0.67 23.95
CA PHE A 395 -22.56 0.58 25.43
C PHE A 395 -22.49 1.96 26.11
N VAL A 396 -22.05 3.00 25.43
CA VAL A 396 -22.09 4.41 25.85
C VAL A 396 -22.50 5.28 24.65
N PRO A 397 -22.96 6.54 24.86
CA PRO A 397 -23.25 7.43 23.75
C PRO A 397 -22.05 7.72 22.87
N ASP A 398 -22.32 8.10 21.62
CA ASP A 398 -21.31 8.44 20.61
C ASP A 398 -20.32 9.48 21.11
N SER A 399 -19.07 9.27 20.74
CA SER A 399 -17.99 10.28 20.87
C SER A 399 -17.60 10.81 19.51
N THR A 400 -17.15 12.06 19.47
CA THR A 400 -16.68 12.69 18.23
C THR A 400 -15.35 13.38 18.46
N VAL A 401 -14.46 13.27 17.46
CA VAL A 401 -13.20 14.02 17.41
C VAL A 401 -13.09 14.67 16.05
N ARG A 402 -13.19 16.02 16.01
CA ARG A 402 -12.96 16.78 14.78
C ARG A 402 -11.49 17.08 14.63
N HIS A 403 -10.91 16.68 13.51
CA HIS A 403 -9.53 16.92 13.14
C HIS A 403 -9.43 17.97 12.08
N GLN A 404 -8.54 18.95 12.29
CA GLN A 404 -8.16 19.97 11.29
C GLN A 404 -6.65 19.93 11.12
N ASN A 405 -6.18 20.04 9.89
CA ASN A 405 -4.77 20.10 9.59
C ASN A 405 -4.48 21.05 8.44
N THR A 406 -3.66 22.04 8.67
CA THR A 406 -3.15 22.97 7.63
C THR A 406 -1.64 22.82 7.52
N THR A 407 -1.14 22.69 6.28
CA THR A 407 0.29 22.56 6.00
C THR A 407 0.68 23.42 4.82
N TRP A 408 1.82 24.10 4.91
CA TRP A 408 2.45 24.70 3.74
C TRP A 408 3.94 24.35 3.68
N ALA A 409 4.51 24.39 2.48
CA ALA A 409 5.91 24.11 2.29
C ALA A 409 6.54 24.83 1.11
N LEU A 410 7.84 25.08 1.22
CA LEU A 410 8.70 25.51 0.13
C LEU A 410 9.76 24.45 -0.11
N PHE A 411 9.98 24.05 -1.36
CA PHE A 411 10.95 23.01 -1.70
C PHE A 411 11.74 23.36 -2.95
N GLY A 412 12.89 22.73 -3.09
CA GLY A 412 13.71 22.82 -4.29
C GLY A 412 14.69 21.67 -4.39
N GLN A 413 15.09 21.37 -5.62
CA GLN A 413 16.08 20.35 -5.96
C GLN A 413 16.96 20.85 -7.10
N VAL A 414 18.23 20.52 -7.05
CA VAL A 414 19.22 20.80 -8.10
C VAL A 414 19.92 19.50 -8.44
N SER A 415 20.02 19.20 -9.74
CA SER A 415 20.84 18.12 -10.28
C SER A 415 21.93 18.72 -11.15
N TYR A 416 23.19 18.35 -10.91
CA TYR A 416 24.35 18.88 -11.61
C TYR A 416 25.27 17.75 -12.09
N ASP A 417 25.53 17.72 -13.39
CA ASP A 417 26.48 16.78 -14.02
C ASP A 417 27.91 17.30 -13.83
N VAL A 418 28.57 16.78 -12.77
CA VAL A 418 29.98 17.15 -12.46
C VAL A 418 30.93 16.67 -13.52
N THR A 419 30.62 15.53 -14.12
CA THR A 419 31.30 14.96 -15.31
C THR A 419 30.23 14.36 -16.22
N ALA A 420 30.61 13.90 -17.40
CA ALA A 420 29.69 13.19 -18.31
C ALA A 420 29.06 11.93 -17.67
N ASP A 421 29.74 11.34 -16.67
CA ASP A 421 29.36 10.06 -16.08
C ASP A 421 28.92 10.23 -14.62
N THR A 422 28.91 11.45 -14.04
CA THR A 422 28.63 11.68 -12.61
C THR A 422 27.68 12.83 -12.41
N THR A 423 26.52 12.54 -11.84
CA THR A 423 25.49 13.51 -11.45
C THR A 423 25.39 13.59 -9.93
N ILE A 424 25.35 14.80 -9.40
CA ILE A 424 25.02 15.07 -7.99
C ILE A 424 23.64 15.72 -7.94
N THR A 425 22.75 15.20 -7.12
CA THR A 425 21.43 15.77 -6.84
C THR A 425 21.34 16.16 -5.38
N VAL A 426 20.88 17.38 -5.10
CA VAL A 426 20.65 17.89 -3.74
C VAL A 426 19.27 18.53 -3.70
N GLY A 427 18.50 18.17 -2.70
CA GLY A 427 17.17 18.72 -2.47
C GLY A 427 16.98 19.21 -1.02
N MET A 428 16.07 20.15 -0.85
CA MET A 428 15.70 20.71 0.45
C MET A 428 14.22 21.13 0.44
N ARG A 429 13.55 20.95 1.56
CA ARG A 429 12.17 21.40 1.81
C ARG A 429 12.04 21.91 3.23
N TYR A 430 11.41 23.09 3.37
CA TYR A 430 10.86 23.56 4.64
C TYR A 430 9.36 23.30 4.64
N THR A 431 8.86 22.68 5.70
CA THR A 431 7.44 22.41 5.92
C THR A 431 7.03 22.97 7.27
N ASP A 432 5.84 23.55 7.32
CA ASP A 432 5.16 24.03 8.51
C ASP A 432 3.79 23.33 8.56
N ASP A 433 3.45 22.73 9.71
CA ASP A 433 2.27 21.87 9.88
C ASP A 433 1.57 22.20 11.18
N GLU A 434 0.29 22.53 11.11
CA GLU A 434 -0.57 22.84 12.26
C GLU A 434 -1.73 21.85 12.32
N LYS A 435 -1.98 21.27 13.49
CA LYS A 435 -3.09 20.33 13.74
C LYS A 435 -3.89 20.72 14.95
N THR A 436 -5.20 20.57 14.84
CA THR A 436 -6.13 20.79 15.95
C THR A 436 -7.08 19.60 16.05
N ALA A 437 -7.40 19.17 17.28
CA ALA A 437 -8.46 18.20 17.56
C ALA A 437 -9.40 18.70 18.64
N ASP A 438 -10.69 18.77 18.29
CA ASP A 438 -11.79 19.09 19.21
C ASP A 438 -12.56 17.82 19.53
N ALA A 439 -12.55 17.37 20.79
CA ALA A 439 -13.11 16.11 21.20
C ALA A 439 -14.31 16.25 22.14
N TYR A 440 -15.42 15.58 21.82
CA TYR A 440 -16.55 15.36 22.72
C TYR A 440 -16.61 13.89 23.12
N SER A 441 -16.57 13.61 24.41
CA SER A 441 -16.70 12.27 24.94
C SER A 441 -18.15 11.99 25.33
N GLY A 442 -18.78 11.04 24.63
CA GLY A 442 -20.10 10.51 24.99
C GLY A 442 -20.07 9.75 26.31
N ALA A 443 -18.97 9.07 26.60
CA ALA A 443 -18.76 8.33 27.83
C ALA A 443 -18.75 9.23 29.07
N PHE A 444 -18.19 10.45 28.96
CA PHE A 444 -18.22 11.47 30.04
C PHE A 444 -19.39 12.44 29.88
N GLY A 445 -20.03 12.50 28.69
CA GLY A 445 -21.06 13.48 28.37
C GLY A 445 -20.54 14.93 28.37
N ALA A 446 -19.28 15.12 27.94
CA ALA A 446 -18.59 16.40 28.04
C ALA A 446 -17.63 16.67 26.86
N GLN A 447 -17.50 17.98 26.55
CA GLN A 447 -16.41 18.47 25.71
C GLN A 447 -15.09 18.33 26.48
N LEU A 448 -14.06 17.82 25.83
CA LEU A 448 -12.70 17.76 26.34
C LEU A 448 -11.92 19.03 25.90
N ASP A 449 -10.76 19.22 26.48
CA ASP A 449 -9.88 20.31 26.08
C ASP A 449 -9.41 20.10 24.63
N THR A 450 -9.39 21.16 23.84
CA THR A 450 -8.84 21.14 22.48
C THR A 450 -7.34 20.85 22.53
N VAL A 451 -6.91 19.96 21.64
CA VAL A 451 -5.48 19.64 21.45
C VAL A 451 -4.98 20.38 20.22
N GLU A 452 -3.91 21.15 20.39
CA GLU A 452 -3.24 21.88 19.30
C GLU A 452 -1.79 21.43 19.22
N LEU A 453 -1.32 21.10 18.02
CA LEU A 453 0.06 20.71 17.73
C LEU A 453 0.60 21.52 16.58
N GLU A 454 1.83 21.97 16.72
CA GLU A 454 2.60 22.65 15.68
C GLU A 454 3.91 21.90 15.43
N GLY A 455 4.35 21.82 14.18
CA GLY A 455 5.62 21.24 13.80
C GLY A 455 6.20 21.91 12.57
N ASP A 456 7.46 22.31 12.63
CA ASP A 456 8.17 22.82 11.47
C ASP A 456 9.48 22.09 11.24
N ARG A 457 9.80 21.77 9.97
CA ARG A 457 10.98 20.96 9.66
C ARG A 457 11.63 21.31 8.34
N VAL A 458 12.95 21.19 8.32
CA VAL A 458 13.73 21.12 7.10
C VAL A 458 14.06 19.66 6.79
N SER A 459 13.50 19.12 5.73
CA SER A 459 13.90 17.84 5.12
C SER A 459 14.88 18.09 3.99
N TRP A 460 15.84 17.19 3.81
CA TRP A 460 16.83 17.31 2.74
C TRP A 460 17.28 15.94 2.26
N ASP A 461 17.80 15.89 1.04
CA ASP A 461 18.49 14.72 0.52
C ASP A 461 19.67 15.14 -0.38
N ALA A 462 20.64 14.24 -0.45
CA ALA A 462 21.78 14.35 -1.35
C ALA A 462 22.08 12.97 -1.93
N ALA A 463 22.22 12.92 -3.25
CA ALA A 463 22.53 11.71 -3.98
C ALA A 463 23.65 11.95 -4.99
N VAL A 464 24.46 10.93 -5.22
CA VAL A 464 25.40 10.86 -6.32
C VAL A 464 25.09 9.63 -7.17
N ASN A 465 24.98 9.82 -8.47
CA ASN A 465 24.89 8.75 -9.46
C ASN A 465 26.17 8.74 -10.32
N HIS A 466 26.71 7.56 -10.54
CA HIS A 466 27.92 7.41 -11.37
C HIS A 466 27.73 6.25 -12.36
N VAL A 467 27.80 6.57 -13.64
CA VAL A 467 27.74 5.60 -14.74
C VAL A 467 29.11 4.95 -14.89
N LEU A 468 29.22 3.66 -14.57
CA LEU A 468 30.48 2.89 -14.72
C LEU A 468 30.75 2.52 -16.17
N ASN A 469 29.71 2.24 -16.92
CA ASN A 469 29.68 1.96 -18.34
C ASN A 469 28.24 2.02 -18.85
N ASP A 470 28.02 1.79 -20.15
CA ASP A 470 26.68 1.87 -20.78
C ASP A 470 25.63 0.92 -20.15
N ASP A 471 26.07 -0.12 -19.44
CA ASP A 471 25.20 -1.16 -18.89
C ASP A 471 24.98 -1.04 -17.37
N VAL A 472 25.84 -0.30 -16.65
CA VAL A 472 25.85 -0.31 -15.17
C VAL A 472 26.09 1.07 -14.60
N SER A 473 25.21 1.50 -13.70
CA SER A 473 25.41 2.65 -12.83
C SER A 473 25.39 2.25 -11.35
N ILE A 474 26.06 3.05 -10.52
CA ILE A 474 26.04 2.95 -9.06
C ILE A 474 25.61 4.27 -8.46
N TYR A 475 24.96 4.21 -7.33
CA TYR A 475 24.56 5.43 -6.63
C TYR A 475 24.75 5.31 -5.11
N ALA A 476 24.82 6.46 -4.46
CA ALA A 476 24.72 6.59 -3.02
C ALA A 476 23.81 7.77 -2.68
N ARG A 477 23.00 7.64 -1.64
CA ARG A 477 22.04 8.65 -1.18
C ARG A 477 22.04 8.75 0.34
N VAL A 478 21.94 9.98 0.84
CA VAL A 478 21.61 10.27 2.23
C VAL A 478 20.37 11.13 2.22
N ALA A 479 19.35 10.75 2.98
CA ALA A 479 18.07 11.44 3.00
C ALA A 479 17.53 11.60 4.42
N SER A 480 16.96 12.77 4.68
CA SER A 480 16.19 13.09 5.87
C SER A 480 14.71 13.14 5.52
N GLY A 481 13.87 12.63 6.41
CA GLY A 481 12.42 12.73 6.33
C GLY A 481 11.83 12.97 7.71
N PHE A 482 10.55 13.24 7.77
CA PHE A 482 9.84 13.38 9.04
C PHE A 482 8.36 13.04 8.90
N ARG A 483 7.74 12.73 10.03
CA ARG A 483 6.29 12.71 10.21
C ARG A 483 5.93 13.78 11.22
N ALA A 484 4.97 14.66 10.86
CA ALA A 484 4.53 15.73 11.73
C ALA A 484 3.92 15.18 13.04
N PRO A 485 3.89 15.96 14.12
CA PRO A 485 3.24 15.56 15.36
C PRO A 485 1.81 15.08 15.10
N THR A 486 1.36 14.06 15.83
CA THR A 486 0.07 13.39 15.52
C THR A 486 -0.81 13.33 16.76
N ILE A 487 -2.11 13.42 16.56
CA ILE A 487 -3.16 13.31 17.57
C ILE A 487 -3.97 12.04 17.28
N GLN A 488 -4.17 11.23 18.29
CA GLN A 488 -4.99 10.03 18.26
C GLN A 488 -6.17 10.23 19.21
N GLY A 489 -7.39 10.03 18.72
CA GLY A 489 -8.61 10.38 19.44
C GLY A 489 -9.53 9.21 19.79
N ARG A 490 -9.24 7.98 19.35
CA ARG A 490 -10.14 6.84 19.48
C ARG A 490 -10.59 6.56 20.92
N ASP A 491 -9.66 6.63 21.88
CA ASP A 491 -9.97 6.29 23.28
C ASP A 491 -10.93 7.27 23.96
N VAL A 492 -11.22 8.41 23.33
CA VAL A 492 -12.28 9.34 23.78
C VAL A 492 -13.64 8.63 23.90
N ALA A 493 -13.91 7.64 23.04
CA ALA A 493 -15.12 6.81 23.10
C ALA A 493 -15.08 5.77 24.26
N PHE A 494 -13.91 5.50 24.83
CA PHE A 494 -13.67 4.44 25.81
C PHE A 494 -13.13 5.00 27.14
N PHE A 495 -13.69 6.14 27.60
CA PHE A 495 -13.32 6.82 28.84
C PHE A 495 -11.89 7.37 28.87
N GLY A 496 -11.23 7.47 27.71
CA GLY A 496 -9.91 8.08 27.57
C GLY A 496 -9.97 9.54 27.15
N VAL A 497 -8.80 10.08 26.87
CA VAL A 497 -8.57 11.42 26.31
C VAL A 497 -7.69 11.29 25.06
N PRO A 498 -7.67 12.28 24.16
CA PRO A 498 -6.74 12.24 23.04
C PRO A 498 -5.28 12.07 23.49
N THR A 499 -4.54 11.22 22.80
CA THR A 499 -3.10 11.05 23.00
C THR A 499 -2.31 11.67 21.84
N THR A 500 -1.06 12.04 22.08
CA THR A 500 -0.23 12.73 21.11
C THR A 500 1.15 12.10 21.01
N ALA A 501 1.73 12.15 19.82
CA ALA A 501 3.15 11.84 19.62
C ALA A 501 3.88 13.06 19.08
N LYS A 502 5.17 13.14 19.45
CA LYS A 502 6.08 14.17 18.95
C LYS A 502 6.35 13.99 17.46
N GLU A 503 6.99 14.96 16.85
CA GLU A 503 7.54 14.85 15.51
C GLU A 503 8.54 13.69 15.43
N GLU A 504 8.33 12.80 14.48
CA GLU A 504 9.25 11.71 14.15
C GLU A 504 10.23 12.16 13.08
N THR A 505 11.50 11.81 13.21
CA THR A 505 12.52 12.13 12.21
C THR A 505 13.35 10.92 11.83
N ILE A 506 13.70 10.83 10.56
CA ILE A 506 14.51 9.76 10.00
C ILE A 506 15.76 10.31 9.31
N MET A 507 16.88 9.62 9.50
CA MET A 507 18.07 9.70 8.65
C MET A 507 18.31 8.36 7.98
N SER A 508 18.39 8.35 6.65
CA SER A 508 18.59 7.13 5.86
C SER A 508 19.83 7.26 5.00
N TYR A 509 20.58 6.16 4.93
CA TYR A 509 21.78 5.98 4.11
C TYR A 509 21.53 4.81 3.18
N GLU A 510 21.68 5.03 1.88
CA GLU A 510 21.43 4.03 0.85
C GLU A 510 22.58 4.03 -0.16
N ALA A 511 22.98 2.84 -0.61
CA ALA A 511 23.86 2.67 -1.74
C ALA A 511 23.34 1.53 -2.62
N GLY A 512 23.40 1.71 -3.92
CA GLY A 512 22.83 0.73 -4.84
C GLY A 512 23.52 0.72 -6.20
N PHE A 513 23.07 -0.21 -7.02
CA PHE A 513 23.45 -0.31 -8.42
C PHE A 513 22.21 -0.51 -9.30
N LYS A 514 22.33 -0.12 -10.55
CA LYS A 514 21.34 -0.36 -11.59
C LYS A 514 22.05 -0.90 -12.82
N ALA A 515 21.59 -2.03 -13.32
CA ALA A 515 22.25 -2.72 -14.43
C ALA A 515 21.24 -3.21 -15.47
N THR A 516 21.60 -3.01 -16.74
CA THR A 516 20.87 -3.54 -17.90
C THR A 516 21.84 -4.38 -18.69
N LEU A 517 21.75 -5.70 -18.58
CA LEU A 517 22.75 -6.68 -18.99
C LEU A 517 22.21 -7.57 -20.11
N ALA A 518 23.08 -8.44 -20.65
CA ALA A 518 22.73 -9.46 -21.65
C ALA A 518 22.06 -8.86 -22.90
N GLU A 519 22.60 -7.76 -23.44
CA GLU A 519 22.04 -7.05 -24.60
C GLU A 519 20.60 -6.57 -24.35
N ASN A 520 20.38 -5.90 -23.20
CA ASN A 520 19.09 -5.37 -22.71
C ASN A 520 18.02 -6.44 -22.45
N ARG A 521 18.40 -7.68 -22.16
CA ARG A 521 17.46 -8.76 -21.79
C ARG A 521 17.37 -9.02 -20.28
N LEU A 522 18.26 -8.44 -19.49
CA LEU A 522 18.29 -8.61 -18.05
C LEU A 522 18.45 -7.24 -17.38
N ARG A 523 17.43 -6.80 -16.67
CA ARG A 523 17.48 -5.66 -15.76
C ARG A 523 17.68 -6.19 -14.35
N TRP A 524 18.70 -5.71 -13.66
CA TRP A 524 19.01 -6.12 -12.30
C TRP A 524 19.40 -4.89 -11.47
N ASN A 525 18.57 -4.55 -10.49
CA ASN A 525 18.78 -3.44 -9.59
C ASN A 525 18.92 -3.98 -8.16
N GLY A 526 19.72 -3.30 -7.34
CA GLY A 526 19.89 -3.67 -5.95
C GLY A 526 20.34 -2.49 -5.10
N ALA A 527 19.96 -2.51 -3.84
CA ALA A 527 20.32 -1.51 -2.83
C ALA A 527 20.58 -2.15 -1.49
N VAL A 528 21.48 -1.54 -0.72
CA VAL A 528 21.64 -1.75 0.73
C VAL A 528 21.26 -0.47 1.43
N PHE A 529 20.64 -0.57 2.58
CA PHE A 529 20.19 0.58 3.36
C PHE A 529 20.46 0.42 4.86
N TYR A 530 20.59 1.55 5.51
CA TYR A 530 20.56 1.72 6.95
C TYR A 530 19.76 2.99 7.27
N TYR A 531 18.92 2.94 8.29
CA TYR A 531 18.23 4.12 8.79
C TYR A 531 18.20 4.14 10.32
N ASP A 532 18.05 5.36 10.82
CA ASP A 532 17.87 5.70 12.20
C ASP A 532 16.66 6.62 12.32
N VAL A 533 15.71 6.27 13.19
CA VAL A 533 14.48 7.04 13.43
C VAL A 533 14.47 7.48 14.88
N SER A 534 14.37 8.77 15.11
CA SER A 534 14.17 9.36 16.43
C SER A 534 12.71 9.71 16.66
N ASP A 535 12.22 9.51 17.88
CA ASP A 535 10.84 9.76 18.31
C ASP A 535 9.81 9.06 17.38
N LEU A 536 10.08 7.78 16.99
CA LEU A 536 9.18 7.03 16.11
C LEU A 536 7.77 6.97 16.70
N GLN A 537 6.79 7.41 15.94
CA GLN A 537 5.38 7.37 16.35
C GLN A 537 4.82 5.97 16.12
N VAL A 538 4.46 5.28 17.18
CA VAL A 538 3.82 3.96 17.14
C VAL A 538 2.59 3.95 18.03
N THR A 539 1.72 2.99 17.80
CA THR A 539 0.51 2.82 18.58
C THR A 539 0.63 1.56 19.43
N ALA A 540 0.60 1.75 20.74
CA ALA A 540 0.49 0.67 21.70
C ALA A 540 -1.00 0.28 21.78
N VAL A 541 -1.34 -0.91 21.32
CA VAL A 541 -2.68 -1.47 21.34
C VAL A 541 -2.71 -2.62 22.31
N GLY A 542 -3.73 -2.68 23.18
CA GLY A 542 -3.96 -3.83 24.02
C GLY A 542 -4.19 -3.51 25.50
N GLY A 543 -3.92 -4.51 26.33
CA GLY A 543 -4.19 -4.47 27.78
C GLY A 543 -5.67 -4.64 28.13
N ALA A 544 -5.97 -4.66 29.43
CA ALA A 544 -7.29 -4.97 29.96
C ALA A 544 -8.41 -4.02 29.52
N THR A 545 -8.08 -2.86 29.00
CA THR A 545 -9.02 -1.84 28.52
C THR A 545 -9.02 -1.70 27.00
N ASN A 546 -8.26 -2.53 26.30
CA ASN A 546 -8.03 -2.38 24.85
C ASN A 546 -7.67 -0.94 24.49
N SER A 547 -6.77 -0.34 25.26
CA SER A 547 -6.38 1.05 25.04
C SER A 547 -5.57 1.18 23.74
N VAL A 548 -5.73 2.32 23.10
CA VAL A 548 -5.03 2.68 21.86
C VAL A 548 -4.25 3.96 22.14
N GLN A 549 -3.00 3.79 22.55
CA GLN A 549 -2.16 4.91 22.96
C GLN A 549 -1.09 5.20 21.92
N LEU A 550 -1.09 6.42 21.42
CA LEU A 550 0.00 6.91 20.59
C LEU A 550 1.19 7.23 21.49
N VAL A 551 2.32 6.63 21.17
CA VAL A 551 3.58 6.82 21.91
C VAL A 551 4.72 7.16 20.95
N SER A 552 5.74 7.84 21.46
CA SER A 552 7.00 8.09 20.74
C SER A 552 8.08 7.18 21.27
N VAL A 553 8.68 6.37 20.42
CA VAL A 553 9.85 5.52 20.73
C VAL A 553 11.11 6.36 20.56
N ASP A 554 12.00 6.37 21.55
CA ASP A 554 13.20 7.23 21.55
C ASP A 554 14.05 7.01 20.29
N GLU A 555 14.35 5.76 19.94
CA GLU A 555 15.15 5.41 18.76
C GLU A 555 14.72 4.06 18.17
N VAL A 556 14.68 4.00 16.84
CA VAL A 556 14.55 2.74 16.09
C VAL A 556 15.60 2.71 14.99
N ILE A 557 16.32 1.61 14.88
CA ILE A 557 17.24 1.37 13.77
C ILE A 557 16.69 0.31 12.82
N GLY A 558 17.01 0.47 11.54
CA GLY A 558 16.73 -0.55 10.55
C GLY A 558 17.81 -0.63 9.50
N TYR A 559 18.09 -1.86 9.03
CA TYR A 559 19.04 -2.10 7.96
C TYR A 559 18.67 -3.32 7.12
N GLY A 560 19.15 -3.33 5.90
CA GLY A 560 18.85 -4.45 5.03
C GLY A 560 19.34 -4.27 3.61
N PHE A 561 18.78 -5.08 2.73
CA PHE A 561 19.02 -5.00 1.31
C PHE A 561 17.77 -5.36 0.50
N GLU A 562 17.73 -4.88 -0.72
CA GLU A 562 16.66 -5.14 -1.68
C GLU A 562 17.24 -5.39 -3.05
N THR A 563 16.60 -6.25 -3.82
CA THR A 563 16.97 -6.46 -5.23
C THR A 563 15.74 -6.81 -6.06
N ASP A 564 15.71 -6.25 -7.28
CA ASP A 564 14.69 -6.48 -8.30
C ASP A 564 15.37 -6.99 -9.57
N ILE A 565 14.87 -8.08 -10.12
CA ILE A 565 15.34 -8.70 -11.36
C ILE A 565 14.18 -8.80 -12.34
N GLU A 566 14.40 -8.37 -13.58
CA GLU A 566 13.52 -8.65 -14.71
C GLU A 566 14.34 -9.24 -15.84
N TRP A 567 13.98 -10.44 -16.25
CA TRP A 567 14.74 -11.21 -17.23
C TRP A 567 13.86 -11.77 -18.35
N LEU A 568 14.17 -11.32 -19.54
CA LEU A 568 13.64 -11.89 -20.77
C LEU A 568 14.41 -13.18 -21.11
N ALA A 569 14.00 -14.28 -20.44
CA ALA A 569 14.71 -15.56 -20.47
C ALA A 569 14.69 -16.23 -21.87
N SER A 570 13.64 -15.99 -22.63
CA SER A 570 13.48 -16.35 -24.03
C SER A 570 12.48 -15.40 -24.71
N GLU A 571 12.34 -15.48 -26.02
CA GLU A 571 11.33 -14.71 -26.78
C GLU A 571 9.90 -14.87 -26.26
N ASN A 572 9.65 -15.90 -25.49
CA ASN A 572 8.33 -16.28 -25.00
C ASN A 572 8.22 -16.28 -23.46
N LEU A 573 9.29 -15.96 -22.71
CA LEU A 573 9.29 -16.09 -21.27
C LEU A 573 9.99 -14.91 -20.61
N THR A 574 9.21 -14.13 -19.87
CA THR A 574 9.70 -13.09 -18.96
C THR A 574 9.59 -13.57 -17.53
N ILE A 575 10.65 -13.42 -16.76
CA ILE A 575 10.72 -13.74 -15.33
C ILE A 575 10.99 -12.45 -14.57
N THR A 576 10.20 -12.16 -13.52
CA THR A 576 10.58 -11.14 -12.54
C THR A 576 10.77 -11.78 -11.17
N ALA A 577 11.75 -11.28 -10.43
CA ALA A 577 12.00 -11.72 -9.06
C ALA A 577 12.39 -10.53 -8.21
N GLY A 578 11.87 -10.47 -7.00
CA GLY A 578 12.19 -9.46 -6.02
C GLY A 578 12.50 -10.11 -4.68
N LEU A 579 13.50 -9.57 -3.99
CA LEU A 579 13.91 -10.04 -2.67
C LEU A 579 14.21 -8.82 -1.81
N GLY A 580 13.58 -8.74 -0.64
CA GLY A 580 13.84 -7.76 0.41
C GLY A 580 14.22 -8.45 1.71
N TYR A 581 15.20 -7.91 2.38
CA TYR A 581 15.54 -8.22 3.76
C TYR A 581 15.58 -6.92 4.56
N ALA A 582 14.85 -6.86 5.66
CA ALA A 582 14.82 -5.72 6.56
C ALA A 582 14.87 -6.22 8.01
N ASN A 583 15.86 -5.81 8.76
CA ASN A 583 15.92 -6.00 10.21
C ASN A 583 15.63 -4.69 10.88
N THR A 584 14.69 -4.67 11.83
CA THR A 584 14.31 -3.49 12.62
C THR A 584 14.52 -3.77 14.10
N GLN A 585 14.88 -2.75 14.86
CA GLN A 585 15.09 -2.88 16.31
C GLN A 585 14.68 -1.60 17.03
N ILE A 586 13.84 -1.77 18.06
CA ILE A 586 13.49 -0.73 19.03
C ILE A 586 14.65 -0.57 20.02
N ASN A 587 15.13 0.65 20.22
CA ASN A 587 16.16 1.01 21.17
C ASN A 587 15.58 2.01 22.20
N ASP A 588 14.74 1.52 23.11
CA ASP A 588 14.11 2.35 24.14
C ASP A 588 13.92 1.55 25.43
N THR A 589 14.87 1.66 26.32
CA THR A 589 14.83 0.98 27.63
C THR A 589 13.74 1.52 28.56
N GLY A 590 13.13 2.66 28.24
CA GLY A 590 12.07 3.32 29.00
C GLY A 590 10.66 2.93 28.55
N LEU A 591 10.50 2.46 27.30
CA LEU A 591 9.20 2.16 26.72
C LEU A 591 8.54 0.96 27.43
N ARG A 592 7.29 1.17 27.83
CA ARG A 592 6.43 0.18 28.47
C ARG A 592 5.11 0.14 27.75
N VAL A 593 4.66 -1.05 27.37
CA VAL A 593 3.37 -1.23 26.70
C VAL A 593 2.49 -2.21 27.46
N PRO A 594 1.16 -1.95 27.50
CA PRO A 594 0.23 -2.89 28.12
C PRO A 594 0.21 -4.21 27.34
N THR A 595 0.01 -5.32 28.05
CA THR A 595 0.05 -6.65 27.45
C THR A 595 -1.19 -7.45 27.78
N CYS A 596 -1.52 -8.39 26.91
CA CYS A 596 -2.38 -9.54 27.16
C CYS A 596 -3.67 -9.20 27.93
N GLY A 597 -4.48 -8.30 27.39
CA GLY A 597 -5.72 -7.87 28.01
C GLY A 597 -6.69 -9.00 28.37
N SER A 598 -6.69 -10.07 27.58
CA SER A 598 -7.48 -11.30 27.84
C SER A 598 -6.90 -12.15 28.96
N GLY A 599 -5.62 -12.03 29.28
CA GLY A 599 -4.89 -12.97 30.15
C GLY A 599 -4.69 -14.38 29.54
N GLN A 600 -4.95 -14.56 28.24
CA GLN A 600 -4.85 -15.84 27.54
C GLN A 600 -3.62 -15.98 26.65
N CYS A 601 -2.89 -14.90 26.42
CA CYS A 601 -1.64 -14.92 25.66
C CYS A 601 -0.43 -15.16 26.57
N THR A 602 0.69 -15.44 25.93
CA THR A 602 1.98 -15.77 26.57
C THR A 602 3.04 -14.75 26.16
N PRO A 603 3.18 -13.61 26.89
CA PRO A 603 4.23 -12.64 26.61
C PRO A 603 5.60 -13.29 26.72
N LEU A 604 6.49 -12.94 25.78
CA LEU A 604 7.88 -13.41 25.73
C LEU A 604 8.84 -12.34 26.24
N ASP A 605 8.43 -11.08 26.22
CA ASP A 605 9.17 -9.97 26.77
C ASP A 605 9.22 -9.99 28.29
N PRO A 606 10.24 -9.37 28.92
CA PRO A 606 10.26 -9.10 30.34
C PRO A 606 9.05 -8.23 30.74
N ILE A 607 8.33 -8.65 31.78
CA ILE A 607 7.19 -7.93 32.35
C ILE A 607 7.66 -7.22 33.61
N ASP A 608 7.35 -5.93 33.74
CA ASP A 608 7.64 -5.15 34.97
C ASP A 608 6.64 -5.43 36.09
N ASP A 609 6.89 -4.80 37.27
CA ASP A 609 6.06 -5.00 38.47
C ASP A 609 4.61 -4.51 38.31
N ASP A 610 4.34 -3.64 37.32
CA ASP A 610 2.99 -3.09 37.00
C ASP A 610 2.26 -3.89 35.91
N GLY A 611 2.91 -4.90 35.33
CA GLY A 611 2.33 -5.80 34.31
C GLY A 611 2.53 -5.33 32.86
N PHE A 612 3.43 -4.37 32.61
CA PHE A 612 3.74 -3.89 31.27
C PHE A 612 4.96 -4.62 30.69
N ALA A 613 4.93 -4.85 29.38
CA ALA A 613 6.08 -5.38 28.64
C ALA A 613 7.16 -4.33 28.43
N ILE A 614 8.41 -4.76 28.55
CA ILE A 614 9.61 -4.00 28.23
C ILE A 614 10.02 -4.41 26.81
N VAL A 615 9.80 -3.55 25.84
CA VAL A 615 9.93 -3.87 24.40
C VAL A 615 11.27 -3.44 23.79
N ASP A 616 12.23 -3.07 24.60
CA ASP A 616 13.59 -2.73 24.17
C ASP A 616 14.26 -3.93 23.50
N GLY A 617 14.69 -3.78 22.26
CA GLY A 617 15.29 -4.84 21.44
C GLY A 617 14.32 -5.52 20.48
N ASN A 618 13.00 -5.31 20.61
CA ASN A 618 12.01 -5.94 19.75
C ASN A 618 12.06 -5.41 18.29
N PRO A 619 11.66 -6.22 17.31
CA PRO A 619 11.40 -5.74 15.96
C PRO A 619 10.15 -4.86 15.96
N LEU A 620 9.98 -4.04 14.91
CA LEU A 620 8.74 -3.31 14.67
C LEU A 620 7.61 -4.27 14.30
N PRO A 621 6.36 -3.96 14.68
CA PRO A 621 5.20 -4.77 14.28
C PRO A 621 4.94 -4.69 12.78
N GLN A 622 4.38 -5.75 12.19
CA GLN A 622 4.08 -5.86 10.76
C GLN A 622 5.32 -5.66 9.85
N ALA A 623 6.52 -5.91 10.37
CA ALA A 623 7.81 -5.77 9.72
C ALA A 623 8.42 -7.16 9.42
N PRO A 624 8.02 -7.85 8.34
CA PRO A 624 8.60 -9.14 7.99
C PRO A 624 10.08 -9.02 7.69
N ASP A 625 10.90 -9.92 8.23
CA ASP A 625 12.34 -9.97 7.97
C ASP A 625 12.64 -10.14 6.48
N TRP A 626 11.83 -10.96 5.80
CA TRP A 626 11.98 -11.28 4.39
C TRP A 626 10.71 -11.04 3.61
N THR A 627 10.86 -10.47 2.42
CA THR A 627 9.83 -10.43 1.40
C THR A 627 10.39 -11.00 0.11
N VAL A 628 9.67 -11.93 -0.50
CA VAL A 628 10.07 -12.54 -1.78
C VAL A 628 8.89 -12.49 -2.73
N ASN A 629 9.12 -12.04 -3.94
CA ASN A 629 8.15 -12.16 -5.02
C ASN A 629 8.79 -12.78 -6.26
N PHE A 630 7.96 -13.43 -7.03
CA PHE A 630 8.36 -14.04 -8.29
C PHE A 630 7.19 -14.02 -9.26
N THR A 631 7.44 -13.67 -10.53
CA THR A 631 6.47 -13.85 -11.60
C THR A 631 7.10 -14.56 -12.78
N ALA A 632 6.30 -15.35 -13.48
CA ALA A 632 6.65 -15.93 -14.77
C ALA A 632 5.52 -15.63 -15.76
N ASP A 633 5.85 -14.96 -16.85
CA ASP A 633 4.96 -14.64 -17.94
C ASP A 633 5.43 -15.35 -19.21
N TYR A 634 4.65 -16.33 -19.64
CA TYR A 634 4.92 -17.10 -20.84
C TYR A 634 3.83 -16.89 -21.87
N HIS A 635 4.23 -16.54 -23.09
CA HIS A 635 3.32 -16.40 -24.21
C HIS A 635 3.87 -17.07 -25.47
N ARG A 636 2.99 -17.58 -26.32
CA ARG A 636 3.37 -18.28 -27.55
C ARG A 636 2.26 -18.19 -28.60
N MET A 637 2.65 -17.81 -29.82
CA MET A 637 1.74 -17.88 -30.96
C MET A 637 1.29 -19.31 -31.22
N MET A 638 -0.01 -19.55 -31.30
CA MET A 638 -0.65 -20.82 -31.61
C MET A 638 -1.79 -20.62 -32.62
N GLY A 639 -1.56 -21.00 -33.87
CA GLY A 639 -2.47 -20.67 -34.97
C GLY A 639 -2.49 -19.16 -35.25
N ASP A 640 -3.66 -18.56 -35.35
CA ASP A 640 -3.87 -17.13 -35.60
C ASP A 640 -3.99 -16.33 -34.28
N GLY A 641 -3.65 -16.92 -33.14
CA GLY A 641 -3.72 -16.27 -31.84
C GLY A 641 -2.53 -16.62 -30.94
N GLU A 642 -2.56 -16.12 -29.73
CA GLU A 642 -1.50 -16.27 -28.73
C GLU A 642 -2.04 -16.97 -27.48
N PHE A 643 -1.39 -18.06 -27.08
CA PHE A 643 -1.58 -18.70 -25.79
C PHE A 643 -0.65 -18.02 -24.76
N PHE A 644 -1.15 -17.75 -23.57
CA PHE A 644 -0.34 -17.21 -22.47
C PHE A 644 -0.60 -17.91 -21.14
N ILE A 645 0.42 -17.88 -20.26
CA ILE A 645 0.35 -18.27 -18.87
C ILE A 645 1.13 -17.23 -18.05
N PHE A 646 0.48 -16.69 -17.06
CA PHE A 646 1.10 -15.85 -16.02
C PHE A 646 0.96 -16.57 -14.67
N ALA A 647 2.04 -16.61 -13.89
CA ALA A 647 2.04 -17.09 -12.52
C ALA A 647 2.75 -16.10 -11.61
N ASP A 648 2.25 -15.91 -10.41
CA ASP A 648 2.85 -15.06 -9.38
C ASP A 648 2.92 -15.77 -8.03
N TYR A 649 3.98 -15.49 -7.30
CA TYR A 649 4.24 -15.96 -5.96
C TYR A 649 4.71 -14.81 -5.09
N ALA A 650 4.11 -14.67 -3.91
CA ALA A 650 4.48 -13.68 -2.91
C ALA A 650 4.66 -14.36 -1.55
N LEU A 651 5.75 -14.06 -0.84
CA LEU A 651 6.11 -14.64 0.45
C LEU A 651 6.53 -13.52 1.41
N GLN A 652 6.06 -13.63 2.65
CA GLN A 652 6.54 -12.90 3.81
C GLN A 652 7.25 -13.84 4.77
N GLY A 653 8.34 -13.40 5.37
CA GLY A 653 9.02 -14.10 6.47
C GLY A 653 8.30 -14.01 7.80
N ASP A 654 9.00 -14.36 8.85
CA ASP A 654 8.49 -14.24 10.22
C ASP A 654 8.12 -12.78 10.51
N THR A 655 6.95 -12.59 11.16
CA THR A 655 6.40 -11.25 11.37
C THR A 655 5.73 -11.19 12.75
N ASN A 656 6.16 -10.25 13.58
CA ASN A 656 5.47 -9.90 14.81
C ASN A 656 4.29 -8.94 14.52
N MET A 657 3.16 -9.14 15.17
CA MET A 657 1.93 -8.36 14.91
C MET A 657 1.74 -7.18 15.86
N LEU A 658 2.33 -7.23 17.06
CA LEU A 658 2.19 -6.22 18.11
C LEU A 658 3.56 -5.66 18.52
N LEU A 659 3.58 -4.57 19.30
CA LEU A 659 4.82 -3.97 19.80
C LEU A 659 5.56 -4.88 20.80
N TYR A 660 4.80 -5.70 21.56
CA TYR A 660 5.40 -6.67 22.46
C TYR A 660 5.37 -8.07 21.84
N ASP A 661 6.36 -8.88 22.18
CA ASP A 661 6.50 -10.24 21.71
C ASP A 661 5.62 -11.21 22.49
N THR A 662 4.93 -12.08 21.78
CA THR A 662 4.15 -13.19 22.34
C THR A 662 4.32 -14.46 21.53
N ALA A 663 4.01 -15.58 22.14
CA ALA A 663 3.98 -16.86 21.43
C ALA A 663 2.88 -16.91 20.37
N GLU A 664 1.79 -16.16 20.54
CA GLU A 664 0.56 -16.23 19.72
C GLU A 664 0.56 -15.24 18.56
N PHE A 665 0.97 -13.99 18.81
CA PHE A 665 0.71 -12.86 17.90
C PHE A 665 1.86 -12.64 16.91
N SER A 666 2.30 -13.73 16.30
CA SER A 666 3.31 -13.72 15.25
C SER A 666 2.95 -14.71 14.13
N THR A 667 3.62 -14.62 12.99
CA THR A 667 3.56 -15.62 11.93
C THR A 667 4.94 -16.19 11.65
N SER A 668 5.01 -17.48 11.37
CA SER A 668 6.24 -18.14 10.93
C SER A 668 6.43 -18.09 9.41
N GLY A 669 5.94 -17.02 8.79
CA GLY A 669 5.93 -16.81 7.36
C GLY A 669 4.59 -17.16 6.71
N THR A 670 4.28 -16.39 5.66
CA THR A 670 3.06 -16.56 4.89
C THR A 670 3.36 -16.49 3.41
N PHE A 671 2.57 -17.18 2.58
CA PHE A 671 2.73 -17.04 1.13
C PHE A 671 1.39 -17.09 0.40
N GLU A 672 1.39 -16.62 -0.83
CA GLU A 672 0.27 -16.68 -1.75
C GLU A 672 0.76 -17.01 -3.15
N LEU A 673 0.02 -17.90 -3.83
CA LEU A 673 0.24 -18.30 -5.22
C LEU A 673 -0.96 -17.87 -6.06
N GLY A 674 -0.70 -17.16 -7.16
CA GLY A 674 -1.68 -16.81 -8.16
C GLY A 674 -1.30 -17.33 -9.55
N ALA A 675 -2.29 -17.51 -10.41
CA ALA A 675 -2.03 -17.82 -11.82
C ALA A 675 -3.19 -17.36 -12.71
N ARG A 676 -2.86 -17.05 -13.96
CA ARG A 676 -3.81 -16.76 -15.04
C ARG A 676 -3.32 -17.41 -16.31
N MET A 677 -4.21 -18.04 -17.08
CA MET A 677 -3.87 -18.56 -18.40
C MET A 677 -5.01 -18.28 -19.38
N GLY A 678 -4.67 -18.13 -20.65
CA GLY A 678 -5.70 -17.81 -21.62
C GLY A 678 -5.20 -17.83 -23.06
N TYR A 679 -6.09 -17.36 -23.91
CA TYR A 679 -5.85 -17.27 -25.34
C TYR A 679 -6.31 -15.92 -25.87
N ARG A 680 -5.40 -15.22 -26.55
CA ARG A 680 -5.66 -13.96 -27.24
C ARG A 680 -5.86 -14.22 -28.73
N PHE A 681 -6.83 -13.56 -29.35
CA PHE A 681 -7.18 -13.75 -30.75
C PHE A 681 -7.71 -12.46 -31.37
N GLY A 682 -7.91 -12.48 -32.70
CA GLY A 682 -8.22 -11.30 -33.50
C GLY A 682 -7.01 -10.81 -34.27
N GLU A 683 -7.17 -9.87 -35.21
CA GLU A 683 -6.10 -9.42 -36.12
C GLU A 683 -4.93 -8.80 -35.35
N GLU A 684 -5.21 -8.11 -34.21
CA GLU A 684 -4.23 -7.47 -33.33
C GLU A 684 -4.20 -8.12 -31.93
N LEU A 685 -4.65 -9.38 -31.78
CA LEU A 685 -4.77 -10.07 -30.50
C LEU A 685 -5.64 -9.32 -29.46
N GLN A 686 -6.59 -8.54 -29.96
CA GLN A 686 -7.38 -7.62 -29.16
C GLN A 686 -8.44 -8.29 -28.27
N HIS A 687 -8.79 -9.56 -28.54
CA HIS A 687 -9.75 -10.32 -27.74
C HIS A 687 -9.03 -11.36 -26.88
N GLU A 688 -9.44 -11.51 -25.64
CA GLU A 688 -8.86 -12.48 -24.71
C GLU A 688 -9.95 -13.26 -23.98
N VAL A 689 -9.72 -14.57 -23.84
CA VAL A 689 -10.45 -15.46 -22.94
C VAL A 689 -9.44 -16.07 -21.99
N SER A 690 -9.69 -15.99 -20.68
CA SER A 690 -8.77 -16.50 -19.67
C SER A 690 -9.48 -17.20 -18.51
N ILE A 691 -8.73 -18.02 -17.79
CA ILE A 691 -9.06 -18.53 -16.46
C ILE A 691 -8.01 -18.02 -15.48
N PHE A 692 -8.43 -17.74 -14.27
CA PHE A 692 -7.51 -17.29 -13.21
C PHE A 692 -7.77 -18.00 -11.88
N GLY A 693 -6.76 -18.00 -11.03
CA GLY A 693 -6.85 -18.43 -9.63
C GLY A 693 -6.03 -17.51 -8.74
N ARG A 694 -6.59 -17.15 -7.59
CA ARG A 694 -5.91 -16.42 -6.50
C ARG A 694 -5.89 -17.30 -5.25
N ASN A 695 -4.84 -17.20 -4.45
CA ASN A 695 -4.63 -18.08 -3.31
C ASN A 695 -4.86 -19.58 -3.68
N ILE A 696 -4.26 -20.05 -4.77
CA ILE A 696 -4.55 -21.35 -5.40
C ILE A 696 -4.31 -22.52 -4.43
N THR A 697 -3.32 -22.39 -3.54
CA THR A 697 -2.98 -23.37 -2.51
C THR A 697 -3.95 -23.36 -1.33
N ASN A 698 -4.85 -22.36 -1.27
CA ASN A 698 -5.84 -22.15 -0.19
C ASN A 698 -5.18 -21.97 1.19
N GLU A 699 -4.11 -21.20 1.21
CA GLU A 699 -3.41 -20.87 2.45
C GLU A 699 -4.28 -20.02 3.36
N THR A 700 -4.19 -20.28 4.66
CA THR A 700 -4.78 -19.46 5.72
C THR A 700 -3.66 -18.65 6.36
N ASN A 701 -3.55 -17.40 5.95
CA ASN A 701 -2.51 -16.48 6.41
C ASN A 701 -3.10 -15.50 7.43
N LEU A 702 -2.61 -15.51 8.66
CA LEU A 702 -2.95 -14.51 9.66
C LEU A 702 -2.49 -13.13 9.17
N LYS A 703 -3.39 -12.14 9.19
CA LYS A 703 -3.15 -10.77 8.72
C LYS A 703 -3.13 -9.75 9.84
N GLY A 704 -3.79 -10.03 10.94
CA GLY A 704 -3.77 -9.20 12.12
C GLY A 704 -4.43 -9.88 13.31
N VAL A 705 -4.26 -9.29 14.47
CA VAL A 705 -4.66 -9.85 15.77
C VAL A 705 -5.22 -8.77 16.68
N ILE A 706 -5.98 -9.20 17.68
CA ILE A 706 -6.39 -8.41 18.83
C ILE A 706 -6.19 -9.26 20.09
N ASP A 707 -5.56 -8.69 21.11
CA ASP A 707 -5.26 -9.36 22.38
C ASP A 707 -6.26 -9.07 23.50
N PHE A 708 -7.31 -8.31 23.21
CA PHE A 708 -8.19 -7.69 24.22
C PHE A 708 -9.04 -8.69 24.98
N ASN A 709 -9.99 -9.38 24.34
CA ASN A 709 -10.90 -10.30 25.00
C ASN A 709 -10.40 -11.75 25.01
N ASN A 710 -9.67 -12.12 23.98
CA ASN A 710 -9.16 -13.47 23.75
C ASN A 710 -8.08 -13.41 22.65
N ASN A 711 -7.58 -14.56 22.20
CA ASN A 711 -6.60 -14.66 21.13
C ASN A 711 -7.28 -14.55 19.74
N THR A 712 -7.88 -13.39 19.48
CA THR A 712 -8.64 -13.08 18.27
C THR A 712 -7.71 -12.75 17.10
N GLY A 713 -8.09 -13.14 15.90
CA GLY A 713 -7.36 -12.78 14.67
C GLY A 713 -8.27 -12.71 13.45
N PHE A 714 -7.74 -12.17 12.36
CA PHE A 714 -8.34 -12.19 11.04
C PHE A 714 -7.34 -12.67 9.99
N VAL A 715 -7.85 -13.27 8.93
CA VAL A 715 -7.04 -13.97 7.93
C VAL A 715 -7.28 -13.39 6.53
N ASN A 716 -6.43 -13.81 5.57
CA ASN A 716 -6.56 -13.47 4.15
C ASN A 716 -7.84 -14.00 3.50
N ALA A 717 -8.15 -13.46 2.31
CA ALA A 717 -9.25 -13.95 1.48
C ALA A 717 -9.11 -15.45 1.12
N PRO A 718 -10.22 -16.17 0.91
CA PRO A 718 -10.21 -17.57 0.49
C PRO A 718 -9.68 -17.70 -0.94
N ARG A 719 -9.45 -18.95 -1.36
CA ARG A 719 -9.11 -19.27 -2.75
C ARG A 719 -10.25 -18.92 -3.69
N VAL A 720 -9.93 -18.17 -4.75
CA VAL A 720 -10.87 -17.79 -5.81
C VAL A 720 -10.39 -18.34 -7.15
N PHE A 721 -11.28 -19.00 -7.88
CA PHE A 721 -11.09 -19.35 -9.30
C PHE A 721 -12.14 -18.63 -10.13
N GLY A 722 -11.79 -18.23 -11.33
CA GLY A 722 -12.72 -17.56 -12.24
C GLY A 722 -12.32 -17.63 -13.70
N ILE A 723 -13.21 -17.09 -14.52
CA ILE A 723 -13.02 -16.89 -15.94
C ILE A 723 -13.01 -15.39 -16.24
N GLY A 724 -12.26 -14.98 -17.25
CA GLY A 724 -12.17 -13.59 -17.70
C GLY A 724 -12.34 -13.49 -19.20
N LEU A 725 -12.96 -12.40 -19.63
CA LEU A 725 -13.11 -11.99 -21.02
C LEU A 725 -12.63 -10.55 -21.12
N SER A 726 -11.82 -10.22 -22.10
CA SER A 726 -11.46 -8.82 -22.37
C SER A 726 -11.36 -8.56 -23.88
N THR A 727 -11.54 -7.29 -24.22
CA THR A 727 -11.32 -6.79 -25.58
C THR A 727 -10.73 -5.38 -25.50
N ARG A 728 -9.81 -5.07 -26.43
CA ARG A 728 -9.18 -3.75 -26.59
C ARG A 728 -9.44 -3.27 -28.02
N TRP A 729 -9.44 -1.97 -28.25
CA TRP A 729 -9.59 -1.35 -29.59
C TRP A 729 -8.90 -0.01 -29.66
#